data_dc70d8501bfe92e6af697f2ed63386fe
#
_entry.id   dc70d8501bfe92e6af697f2ed63386fe
#
_cell.length_a   1.000
_cell.length_b   1.000
_cell.length_c   1.000
_cell.angle_alpha   90.00
_cell.angle_beta   90.00
_cell.angle_gamma   90.00
#
_symmetry.space_group_name_H-M   'P 1'
#
loop_
_entity.id
_entity.type
_entity.pdbx_description
1 polymer ?
#
loop_
_entity_poly.entity_id
_entity_poly.type
_entity_poly.pdbx_seq_one_letter_code
_entity_poly.pdbx_strand_id
1 'polypeptide(L)'
;MKNPKDLYLVHLSIHGLIRGENLELGRDADTGGQCKYVVELVKALAKHESVGQVDLFTRRVIDPKVSSDYAQPIEALGNGAFIRRITAGPKRYLRKESLWRHLDAFLDHSLALFRENNRIPDVIHAHYADAGYVGSRLASLLGCPFIFTGHSLGRTKLESFLEKEVNREKVERRYNLPARIEAEELALDSAALVCTSTHQEVEQQYSVYELYAPDRMRVIPPGVDISRFAPPQEKPIPDSVASNIERFLDDTNRPVVLAIARADEKKNLGALVRAFGESEFLRDKANLVLVAGNRNRIADLNPGARKVWTELLQLIDDYDLYGCVSIPKKHEPDDIPAFYRYAASKKGVFVNPALNEPFGLTVIEAAASGLPVLATNDGGPRDILGNCQNGNLIDPRDVPALTRTLGNALSDAEQWESWSSRGLDGVRKHYTWEGHVKRYLEEASGLLEAITQPHLITEKLRTTLPLADRIVFSGLEDDLLESDEAAIAELRELCNANQPNLGFGIATGRSLQMARALIEKHGLPEPDLYITQLGAAIHYGKRLVPDLSWEKHLNHRWEPDAIMEILDLVEGIELQEGPGRQHQFKISYNYQKGVAPRRREIQKLLREHQLPAKVVLSQGSLLDVVPLRSGKGQAIRYVAMRWGIPADKVLFYARRGSDYEALSGQFLAVLGSDHSLELKSTTSLPRVFLASKPNFAGLVEGINAYQFGGGIKVPASAQGLDPDHADEKEAVLAPDMEVHVSDGD
;
A
#
# COMPACT_ATOMS: atom_id res chain seq x y z
N MET A 1 -26.05 -13.18 14.83
CA MET A 1 -26.16 -12.23 13.72
C MET A 1 -26.00 -10.83 14.29
N LYS A 2 -25.00 -10.05 13.81
CA LYS A 2 -24.86 -8.63 14.17
C LYS A 2 -26.06 -7.86 13.58
N ASN A 3 -26.47 -6.79 14.26
CA ASN A 3 -27.53 -5.91 13.79
C ASN A 3 -27.21 -5.38 12.39
N PRO A 4 -28.13 -5.23 11.42
CA PRO A 4 -27.82 -4.86 10.05
C PRO A 4 -27.12 -3.50 9.83
N LYS A 5 -26.90 -2.70 10.89
CA LYS A 5 -26.16 -1.42 10.81
C LYS A 5 -24.83 -1.42 11.57
N ASP A 6 -24.15 -2.55 11.71
CA ASP A 6 -23.04 -2.67 12.66
C ASP A 6 -21.67 -2.95 12.00
N LEU A 7 -21.63 -3.04 10.65
CA LEU A 7 -20.38 -3.33 9.93
C LEU A 7 -19.42 -2.13 10.01
N TYR A 8 -18.22 -2.37 10.54
CA TYR A 8 -17.13 -1.40 10.60
C TYR A 8 -16.01 -1.77 9.62
N LEU A 9 -15.82 -0.95 8.60
CA LEU A 9 -14.84 -1.13 7.55
C LEU A 9 -13.69 -0.13 7.73
N VAL A 10 -12.45 -0.58 7.55
CA VAL A 10 -11.28 0.29 7.51
C VAL A 10 -10.58 0.15 6.17
N HIS A 11 -10.48 1.27 5.46
CA HIS A 11 -9.70 1.41 4.23
C HIS A 11 -8.38 2.09 4.52
N LEU A 12 -7.29 1.59 3.97
CA LEU A 12 -5.96 2.17 4.10
C LEU A 12 -5.49 2.71 2.75
N SER A 13 -5.14 3.99 2.69
CA SER A 13 -4.48 4.62 1.54
C SER A 13 -3.49 5.65 2.08
N ILE A 14 -2.21 5.27 2.19
CA ILE A 14 -1.24 5.98 3.04
C ILE A 14 -0.63 7.17 2.32
N HIS A 15 -0.14 6.97 1.09
CA HIS A 15 0.47 8.03 0.30
C HIS A 15 -0.54 8.94 -0.40
N GLY A 16 -0.06 10.08 -0.88
CA GLY A 16 -0.86 11.11 -1.53
C GLY A 16 -1.56 12.04 -0.53
N LEU A 17 -2.14 13.10 -1.07
CA LEU A 17 -2.89 14.09 -0.32
C LEU A 17 -4.38 13.80 -0.42
N ILE A 18 -4.97 13.27 0.65
CA ILE A 18 -6.36 12.80 0.67
C ILE A 18 -7.22 13.71 1.57
N ARG A 19 -8.28 14.27 0.98
CA ARG A 19 -9.34 15.03 1.68
C ARG A 19 -10.70 14.77 1.01
N GLY A 20 -11.77 15.06 1.71
CA GLY A 20 -13.14 14.73 1.25
C GLY A 20 -13.64 15.53 0.08
N GLU A 21 -13.21 16.79 -0.02
CA GLU A 21 -13.62 17.75 -1.05
C GLU A 21 -12.41 18.41 -1.70
N ASN A 22 -12.57 18.88 -2.93
CA ASN A 22 -11.53 19.64 -3.67
C ASN A 22 -10.17 18.92 -3.71
N LEU A 23 -10.15 17.63 -4.06
CA LEU A 23 -8.92 16.85 -4.23
C LEU A 23 -7.98 17.53 -5.24
N GLU A 24 -6.72 17.71 -4.87
CA GLU A 24 -5.69 18.34 -5.70
C GLU A 24 -5.10 17.37 -6.73
N LEU A 25 -5.96 16.72 -7.54
CA LEU A 25 -5.56 15.68 -8.48
C LEU A 25 -4.53 16.19 -9.49
N GLY A 26 -3.42 15.44 -9.62
CA GLY A 26 -2.34 15.80 -10.55
C GLY A 26 -1.36 16.84 -10.03
N ARG A 27 -1.48 17.29 -8.78
CA ARG A 27 -0.52 18.15 -8.12
C ARG A 27 0.89 17.55 -8.12
N ASP A 28 0.96 16.25 -7.83
CA ASP A 28 2.17 15.45 -7.85
C ASP A 28 1.87 14.02 -8.37
N ALA A 29 2.90 13.19 -8.44
CA ALA A 29 2.77 11.81 -8.95
C ALA A 29 1.96 10.89 -8.04
N ASP A 30 1.77 11.25 -6.77
CA ASP A 30 1.15 10.43 -5.73
C ASP A 30 -0.31 10.81 -5.48
N THR A 31 -0.70 12.06 -5.83
CA THR A 31 -2.07 12.56 -5.67
C THR A 31 -2.84 12.43 -6.99
N GLY A 32 -3.36 11.25 -7.26
CA GLY A 32 -3.98 10.88 -8.54
C GLY A 32 -5.32 10.16 -8.42
N GLY A 33 -5.63 9.34 -9.41
CA GLY A 33 -6.90 8.61 -9.51
C GLY A 33 -7.22 7.71 -8.32
N GLN A 34 -6.20 7.11 -7.68
CA GLN A 34 -6.37 6.33 -6.45
C GLN A 34 -6.99 7.16 -5.33
N CYS A 35 -6.50 8.40 -5.11
CA CYS A 35 -7.05 9.28 -4.05
C CYS A 35 -8.53 9.57 -4.27
N LYS A 36 -8.93 9.85 -5.52
CA LYS A 36 -10.34 10.03 -5.89
C LYS A 36 -11.15 8.75 -5.64
N TYR A 37 -10.64 7.62 -6.13
CA TYR A 37 -11.31 6.33 -6.02
C TYR A 37 -11.60 5.96 -4.56
N VAL A 38 -10.60 6.03 -3.66
CA VAL A 38 -10.79 5.63 -2.26
C VAL A 38 -11.77 6.53 -1.51
N VAL A 39 -11.79 7.83 -1.80
CA VAL A 39 -12.75 8.77 -1.18
C VAL A 39 -14.18 8.50 -1.67
N GLU A 40 -14.38 8.29 -2.98
CA GLU A 40 -15.69 7.97 -3.54
C GLU A 40 -16.20 6.61 -3.04
N LEU A 41 -15.34 5.60 -2.97
CA LEU A 41 -15.67 4.27 -2.44
C LEU A 41 -16.14 4.35 -0.98
N VAL A 42 -15.39 5.04 -0.12
CA VAL A 42 -15.71 5.17 1.30
C VAL A 42 -17.04 5.92 1.50
N LYS A 43 -17.27 7.00 0.74
CA LYS A 43 -18.55 7.72 0.73
C LYS A 43 -19.70 6.84 0.25
N ALA A 44 -19.48 5.99 -0.73
CA ALA A 44 -20.50 5.08 -1.28
C ALA A 44 -20.83 3.94 -0.31
N LEU A 45 -19.81 3.31 0.29
CA LEU A 45 -19.99 2.26 1.30
C LEU A 45 -20.81 2.75 2.50
N ALA A 46 -20.51 3.96 2.99
CA ALA A 46 -21.22 4.53 4.14
C ALA A 46 -22.69 4.85 3.89
N LYS A 47 -23.14 4.92 2.62
CA LYS A 47 -24.57 5.08 2.26
C LYS A 47 -25.36 3.78 2.37
N HIS A 48 -24.68 2.63 2.40
CA HIS A 48 -25.34 1.33 2.42
C HIS A 48 -25.86 1.01 3.84
N GLU A 49 -27.07 0.47 3.91
CA GLU A 49 -27.78 0.24 5.18
C GLU A 49 -27.09 -0.75 6.14
N SER A 50 -26.30 -1.69 5.63
CA SER A 50 -25.55 -2.65 6.45
C SER A 50 -24.26 -2.10 7.04
N VAL A 51 -23.83 -0.91 6.61
CA VAL A 51 -22.56 -0.30 7.03
C VAL A 51 -22.81 0.74 8.11
N GLY A 52 -22.26 0.52 9.30
CA GLY A 52 -22.37 1.45 10.43
C GLY A 52 -21.27 2.50 10.45
N GLN A 53 -20.06 2.13 10.03
CA GLN A 53 -18.91 3.04 9.97
C GLN A 53 -17.92 2.62 8.90
N VAL A 54 -17.34 3.62 8.24
CA VAL A 54 -16.18 3.44 7.34
C VAL A 54 -15.12 4.47 7.69
N ASP A 55 -13.92 4.00 8.02
CA ASP A 55 -12.77 4.87 8.25
C ASP A 55 -11.75 4.72 7.10
N LEU A 56 -11.35 5.83 6.51
CA LEU A 56 -10.23 5.91 5.57
C LEU A 56 -8.99 6.39 6.30
N PHE A 57 -8.05 5.49 6.54
CA PHE A 57 -6.78 5.82 7.19
C PHE A 57 -5.77 6.31 6.15
N THR A 58 -5.22 7.49 6.37
CA THR A 58 -4.16 8.08 5.56
C THR A 58 -3.12 8.76 6.43
N ARG A 59 -2.00 9.17 5.87
CA ARG A 59 -0.95 9.84 6.63
C ARG A 59 -1.33 11.30 6.95
N ARG A 60 -1.13 11.72 8.21
CA ARG A 60 -1.26 13.12 8.61
C ARG A 60 -0.10 13.95 8.07
N VAL A 61 -0.41 15.08 7.44
CA VAL A 61 0.59 16.00 6.87
C VAL A 61 0.40 17.40 7.46
N ILE A 62 1.46 17.95 8.02
CA ILE A 62 1.52 19.31 8.54
C ILE A 62 2.68 19.99 7.82
N ASP A 63 2.39 20.65 6.71
CA ASP A 63 3.38 21.23 5.81
C ASP A 63 2.84 22.58 5.29
N PRO A 64 3.60 23.69 5.40
CA PRO A 64 3.14 24.99 4.90
C PRO A 64 2.95 25.03 3.37
N LYS A 65 3.46 24.05 2.63
CA LYS A 65 3.32 23.93 1.17
C LYS A 65 2.01 23.28 0.72
N VAL A 66 1.20 22.76 1.65
CA VAL A 66 -0.08 22.10 1.37
C VAL A 66 -1.20 22.69 2.22
N SER A 67 -2.47 22.38 1.90
CA SER A 67 -3.61 22.85 2.70
C SER A 67 -3.54 22.37 4.15
N SER A 68 -3.99 23.21 5.07
CA SER A 68 -4.14 22.88 6.50
C SER A 68 -5.16 21.75 6.75
N ASP A 69 -6.02 21.42 5.77
CA ASP A 69 -6.98 20.30 5.86
C ASP A 69 -6.27 18.99 6.13
N TYR A 70 -5.08 18.79 5.53
CA TYR A 70 -4.28 17.57 5.72
C TYR A 70 -3.67 17.42 7.12
N ALA A 71 -3.68 18.51 7.91
CA ALA A 71 -3.24 18.50 9.30
C ALA A 71 -4.36 18.10 10.29
N GLN A 72 -5.62 18.13 9.86
CA GLN A 72 -6.75 17.74 10.71
C GLN A 72 -6.71 16.24 10.98
N PRO A 73 -6.76 15.80 12.25
CA PRO A 73 -6.67 14.36 12.56
C PRO A 73 -7.88 13.56 12.06
N ILE A 74 -9.06 14.18 12.05
CA ILE A 74 -10.32 13.55 11.64
C ILE A 74 -11.08 14.52 10.74
N GLU A 75 -11.61 14.00 9.63
CA GLU A 75 -12.50 14.71 8.71
C GLU A 75 -13.73 13.85 8.44
N ALA A 76 -14.93 14.38 8.68
CA ALA A 76 -16.18 13.69 8.42
C ALA A 76 -16.56 13.77 6.93
N LEU A 77 -16.92 12.64 6.32
CA LEU A 77 -17.38 12.54 4.93
C LEU A 77 -18.91 12.36 4.82
N GLY A 78 -19.61 12.31 5.96
CA GLY A 78 -21.05 12.04 6.04
C GLY A 78 -21.39 10.56 6.20
N ASN A 79 -22.62 10.27 6.64
CA ASN A 79 -23.19 8.91 6.78
C ASN A 79 -22.32 7.90 7.57
N GLY A 80 -21.50 8.37 8.53
CA GLY A 80 -20.60 7.47 9.28
C GLY A 80 -19.27 7.18 8.57
N ALA A 81 -18.94 7.90 7.49
CA ALA A 81 -17.61 7.86 6.86
C ALA A 81 -16.70 8.94 7.42
N PHE A 82 -15.42 8.59 7.63
CA PHE A 82 -14.40 9.51 8.14
C PHE A 82 -13.06 9.28 7.45
N ILE A 83 -12.32 10.36 7.21
CA ILE A 83 -10.88 10.28 6.99
C ILE A 83 -10.20 10.42 8.34
N ARG A 84 -9.38 9.45 8.71
CA ARG A 84 -8.52 9.50 9.90
C ARG A 84 -7.07 9.60 9.49
N ARG A 85 -6.42 10.67 9.90
CA ARG A 85 -5.03 10.94 9.53
C ARG A 85 -4.10 10.51 10.65
N ILE A 86 -3.31 9.48 10.35
CA ILE A 86 -2.40 8.81 11.27
C ILE A 86 -1.02 9.46 11.17
N THR A 87 -0.43 9.79 12.32
CA THR A 87 0.93 10.33 12.38
C THR A 87 1.94 9.23 12.07
N ALA A 88 2.83 9.47 11.12
CA ALA A 88 3.91 8.54 10.78
C ALA A 88 5.08 9.31 10.15
N GLY A 89 6.24 9.28 10.81
CA GLY A 89 7.44 10.00 10.38
C GLY A 89 7.32 11.53 10.45
N PRO A 90 8.10 12.25 9.62
CA PRO A 90 8.12 13.72 9.58
C PRO A 90 6.75 14.33 9.30
N LYS A 91 6.50 15.52 9.84
CA LYS A 91 5.22 16.23 9.66
C LYS A 91 5.00 16.67 8.22
N ARG A 92 6.07 17.02 7.48
CA ARG A 92 6.02 17.48 6.08
C ARG A 92 5.48 16.40 5.14
N TYR A 93 5.06 16.81 3.95
CA TYR A 93 4.68 15.88 2.89
C TYR A 93 5.88 15.01 2.46
N LEU A 94 5.66 13.72 2.29
CA LEU A 94 6.64 12.75 1.80
C LEU A 94 6.09 12.05 0.56
N ARG A 95 6.98 11.83 -0.41
CA ARG A 95 6.69 10.95 -1.56
C ARG A 95 6.58 9.49 -1.09
N LYS A 96 5.82 8.69 -1.80
CA LYS A 96 5.61 7.26 -1.47
C LYS A 96 6.91 6.47 -1.37
N GLU A 97 7.91 6.78 -2.17
CA GLU A 97 9.21 6.12 -2.12
C GLU A 97 9.95 6.33 -0.77
N SER A 98 9.64 7.41 -0.07
CA SER A 98 10.24 7.76 1.23
C SER A 98 9.42 7.28 2.44
N LEU A 99 8.23 6.72 2.23
CA LEU A 99 7.33 6.32 3.32
C LEU A 99 7.72 5.01 4.00
N TRP A 100 8.43 4.14 3.32
CA TRP A 100 8.69 2.76 3.76
C TRP A 100 9.23 2.66 5.18
N ARG A 101 10.19 3.49 5.55
CA ARG A 101 10.78 3.55 6.91
C ARG A 101 9.81 4.01 8.02
N HIS A 102 8.63 4.52 7.65
CA HIS A 102 7.63 5.07 8.56
C HIS A 102 6.36 4.23 8.65
N LEU A 103 6.26 3.14 7.88
CA LEU A 103 5.05 2.31 7.81
C LEU A 103 4.79 1.57 9.12
N ASP A 104 5.82 1.11 9.82
CA ASP A 104 5.65 0.48 11.14
C ASP A 104 5.15 1.49 12.19
N ALA A 105 5.55 2.75 12.10
CA ALA A 105 4.98 3.79 12.97
C ALA A 105 3.50 4.06 12.66
N PHE A 106 3.12 3.97 11.38
CA PHE A 106 1.72 4.04 10.97
C PHE A 106 0.92 2.85 11.52
N LEU A 107 1.48 1.65 11.45
CA LEU A 107 0.92 0.42 12.04
C LEU A 107 0.67 0.59 13.55
N ASP A 108 1.70 1.00 14.30
CA ASP A 108 1.63 1.12 15.76
C ASP A 108 0.60 2.17 16.22
N HIS A 109 0.53 3.32 15.54
CA HIS A 109 -0.47 4.34 15.84
C HIS A 109 -1.89 3.90 15.44
N SER A 110 -2.05 3.12 14.38
CA SER A 110 -3.35 2.54 14.00
C SER A 110 -3.84 1.55 15.05
N LEU A 111 -2.95 0.69 15.56
CA LEU A 111 -3.26 -0.23 16.66
C LEU A 111 -3.64 0.52 17.94
N ALA A 112 -2.92 1.60 18.27
CA ALA A 112 -3.25 2.45 19.43
C ALA A 112 -4.66 3.05 19.29
N LEU A 113 -5.01 3.56 18.10
CA LEU A 113 -6.32 4.15 17.82
C LEU A 113 -7.46 3.12 17.99
N PHE A 114 -7.31 1.89 17.49
CA PHE A 114 -8.31 0.84 17.69
C PHE A 114 -8.50 0.50 19.18
N ARG A 115 -7.42 0.48 19.93
CA ARG A 115 -7.48 0.25 21.37
C ARG A 115 -8.16 1.39 22.13
N GLU A 116 -7.80 2.64 21.83
CA GLU A 116 -8.41 3.85 22.43
C GLU A 116 -9.92 3.89 22.18
N ASN A 117 -10.35 3.56 20.97
CA ASN A 117 -11.76 3.49 20.59
C ASN A 117 -12.46 2.21 21.06
N ASN A 118 -11.72 1.26 21.63
CA ASN A 118 -12.20 -0.07 22.02
C ASN A 118 -13.03 -0.75 20.90
N ARG A 119 -12.61 -0.58 19.65
CA ARG A 119 -13.33 -1.08 18.48
C ARG A 119 -12.36 -1.62 17.43
N ILE A 120 -12.56 -2.87 17.05
CA ILE A 120 -11.79 -3.55 15.99
C ILE A 120 -12.62 -3.55 14.70
N PRO A 121 -12.02 -3.30 13.53
CA PRO A 121 -12.74 -3.36 12.27
C PRO A 121 -13.16 -4.79 11.93
N ASP A 122 -14.28 -4.93 11.25
CA ASP A 122 -14.74 -6.21 10.71
C ASP A 122 -13.91 -6.62 9.49
N VAL A 123 -13.48 -5.65 8.66
CA VAL A 123 -12.63 -5.88 7.47
C VAL A 123 -11.62 -4.74 7.34
N ILE A 124 -10.40 -5.08 6.93
CA ILE A 124 -9.37 -4.12 6.52
C ILE A 124 -9.15 -4.27 5.01
N HIS A 125 -9.26 -3.15 4.28
CA HIS A 125 -8.97 -3.08 2.85
C HIS A 125 -7.83 -2.10 2.59
N ALA A 126 -6.75 -2.58 2.00
CA ALA A 126 -5.59 -1.76 1.69
C ALA A 126 -5.47 -1.46 0.19
N HIS A 127 -5.13 -0.21 -0.11
CA HIS A 127 -4.98 0.32 -1.46
C HIS A 127 -3.54 0.68 -1.72
N TYR A 128 -2.89 -0.05 -2.64
CA TYR A 128 -1.47 0.07 -3.00
C TYR A 128 -0.50 -0.65 -2.04
N ALA A 129 0.76 -0.78 -2.45
CA ALA A 129 1.78 -1.58 -1.77
C ALA A 129 2.10 -1.14 -0.34
N ASP A 130 2.24 0.17 -0.08
CA ASP A 130 2.52 0.71 1.26
C ASP A 130 1.37 0.43 2.24
N ALA A 131 0.13 0.62 1.78
CA ALA A 131 -1.04 0.24 2.55
C ALA A 131 -1.18 -1.28 2.67
N GLY A 132 -0.80 -2.05 1.64
CA GLY A 132 -0.75 -3.51 1.65
C GLY A 132 0.17 -4.04 2.74
N TYR A 133 1.35 -3.46 2.88
CA TYR A 133 2.31 -3.77 3.95
C TYR A 133 1.72 -3.56 5.35
N VAL A 134 1.07 -2.44 5.58
CA VAL A 134 0.45 -2.12 6.88
C VAL A 134 -0.81 -2.95 7.11
N GLY A 135 -1.68 -3.04 6.08
CA GLY A 135 -2.97 -3.70 6.16
C GLY A 135 -2.87 -5.19 6.45
N SER A 136 -1.93 -5.89 5.81
CA SER A 136 -1.67 -7.32 6.05
C SER A 136 -1.27 -7.58 7.51
N ARG A 137 -0.43 -6.72 8.09
CA ARG A 137 0.00 -6.83 9.48
C ARG A 137 -1.11 -6.46 10.47
N LEU A 138 -1.84 -5.37 10.21
CA LEU A 138 -2.98 -4.96 11.03
C LEU A 138 -4.04 -6.07 11.08
N ALA A 139 -4.47 -6.54 9.92
CA ALA A 139 -5.49 -7.58 9.82
C ALA A 139 -5.06 -8.88 10.53
N SER A 140 -3.79 -9.24 10.35
CA SER A 140 -3.17 -10.38 11.00
C SER A 140 -3.20 -10.26 12.53
N LEU A 141 -2.74 -9.14 13.09
CA LEU A 141 -2.72 -8.89 14.53
C LEU A 141 -4.13 -8.76 15.13
N LEU A 142 -5.08 -8.19 14.39
CA LEU A 142 -6.46 -7.99 14.83
C LEU A 142 -7.34 -9.23 14.60
N GLY A 143 -6.91 -10.18 13.75
CA GLY A 143 -7.66 -11.38 13.40
C GLY A 143 -8.88 -11.10 12.53
N CYS A 144 -8.85 -10.07 11.68
CA CYS A 144 -9.92 -9.75 10.75
C CYS A 144 -9.52 -10.05 9.28
N PRO A 145 -10.48 -10.22 8.35
CA PRO A 145 -10.20 -10.40 6.94
C PRO A 145 -9.43 -9.22 6.35
N PHE A 146 -8.53 -9.56 5.43
CA PHE A 146 -7.74 -8.60 4.68
C PHE A 146 -8.13 -8.61 3.21
N ILE A 147 -8.46 -7.44 2.66
CA ILE A 147 -8.73 -7.21 1.25
C ILE A 147 -7.60 -6.33 0.69
N PHE A 148 -7.16 -6.61 -0.54
CA PHE A 148 -6.10 -5.85 -1.19
C PHE A 148 -6.50 -5.37 -2.58
N THR A 149 -6.13 -4.14 -2.92
CA THR A 149 -6.19 -3.56 -4.28
C THR A 149 -4.87 -2.89 -4.62
N GLY A 150 -4.17 -3.35 -5.65
CA GLY A 150 -2.84 -2.87 -6.01
C GLY A 150 -2.81 -1.50 -6.70
N HIS A 151 -3.84 -1.11 -7.45
CA HIS A 151 -3.98 0.10 -8.30
C HIS A 151 -2.88 0.26 -9.36
N SER A 152 -1.67 -0.05 -9.03
CA SER A 152 -0.48 -0.07 -9.88
C SER A 152 0.50 -1.04 -9.25
N LEU A 153 1.14 -1.87 -10.03
CA LEU A 153 1.97 -2.96 -9.53
C LEU A 153 3.45 -2.75 -9.84
N GLY A 154 4.32 -3.15 -8.88
CA GLY A 154 5.76 -2.90 -8.93
C GLY A 154 6.46 -3.64 -10.04
N ARG A 155 6.09 -4.92 -10.30
CA ARG A 155 6.69 -5.75 -11.36
C ARG A 155 6.41 -5.16 -12.74
N THR A 156 5.16 -4.86 -13.05
CA THR A 156 4.77 -4.21 -14.32
C THR A 156 5.46 -2.86 -14.51
N LYS A 157 5.62 -2.10 -13.41
CA LYS A 157 6.35 -0.83 -13.45
C LYS A 157 7.83 -1.04 -13.74
N LEU A 158 8.46 -2.05 -13.14
CA LEU A 158 9.85 -2.40 -13.41
C LEU A 158 10.06 -2.79 -14.87
N GLU A 159 9.22 -3.67 -15.42
CA GLU A 159 9.24 -4.07 -16.82
C GLU A 159 9.15 -2.87 -17.75
N SER A 160 8.20 -1.95 -17.53
CA SER A 160 8.05 -0.72 -18.30
C SER A 160 9.27 0.21 -18.25
N PHE A 161 10.12 0.14 -17.23
CA PHE A 161 11.39 0.86 -17.20
C PHE A 161 12.51 0.12 -17.96
N LEU A 162 12.56 -1.20 -17.85
CA LEU A 162 13.55 -2.03 -18.52
C LEU A 162 13.39 -2.01 -20.03
N GLU A 163 12.16 -1.97 -20.55
CA GLU A 163 11.87 -1.76 -21.99
C GLU A 163 12.45 -0.45 -22.54
N LYS A 164 12.68 0.55 -21.69
CA LYS A 164 13.28 1.84 -22.05
C LYS A 164 14.81 1.88 -21.88
N GLU A 165 15.46 0.72 -21.76
CA GLU A 165 16.91 0.58 -21.58
C GLU A 165 17.47 1.36 -20.36
N VAL A 166 16.68 1.57 -19.32
CA VAL A 166 17.14 2.24 -18.11
C VAL A 166 17.87 1.24 -17.21
N ASN A 167 19.02 1.62 -16.65
CA ASN A 167 19.79 0.78 -15.74
C ASN A 167 18.91 0.31 -14.55
N ARG A 168 18.80 -1.02 -14.41
CA ARG A 168 17.93 -1.68 -13.44
C ARG A 168 18.21 -1.24 -12.00
N GLU A 169 19.47 -1.26 -11.56
CA GLU A 169 19.84 -0.89 -10.18
C GLU A 169 19.46 0.56 -9.86
N LYS A 170 19.68 1.47 -10.82
CA LYS A 170 19.31 2.87 -10.65
C LYS A 170 17.80 3.07 -10.50
N VAL A 171 17.01 2.31 -11.26
CA VAL A 171 15.55 2.34 -11.21
C VAL A 171 15.05 1.74 -9.89
N GLU A 172 15.53 0.56 -9.54
CA GLU A 172 15.17 -0.12 -8.30
C GLU A 172 15.43 0.76 -7.07
N ARG A 173 16.63 1.36 -7.02
CA ARG A 173 17.02 2.28 -5.93
C ARG A 173 16.15 3.54 -5.90
N ARG A 174 15.94 4.19 -7.06
CA ARG A 174 15.19 5.45 -7.14
C ARG A 174 13.72 5.32 -6.72
N TYR A 175 13.09 4.19 -7.06
CA TYR A 175 11.66 3.95 -6.83
C TYR A 175 11.39 2.95 -5.71
N ASN A 176 12.44 2.49 -5.03
CA ASN A 176 12.37 1.47 -3.97
C ASN A 176 11.56 0.24 -4.39
N LEU A 177 11.75 -0.23 -5.62
CA LEU A 177 10.96 -1.30 -6.22
C LEU A 177 11.11 -2.65 -5.50
N PRO A 178 12.29 -3.06 -4.99
CA PRO A 178 12.39 -4.30 -4.24
C PRO A 178 11.48 -4.34 -3.02
N ALA A 179 11.50 -3.28 -2.19
CA ALA A 179 10.63 -3.18 -1.01
C ALA A 179 9.14 -3.15 -1.39
N ARG A 180 8.82 -2.48 -2.49
CA ARG A 180 7.46 -2.41 -3.01
C ARG A 180 6.96 -3.78 -3.47
N ILE A 181 7.73 -4.51 -4.28
CA ILE A 181 7.37 -5.84 -4.78
C ILE A 181 7.24 -6.83 -3.62
N GLU A 182 8.14 -6.77 -2.63
CA GLU A 182 8.06 -7.58 -1.42
C GLU A 182 6.77 -7.34 -0.63
N ALA A 183 6.36 -6.07 -0.51
CA ALA A 183 5.10 -5.71 0.15
C ALA A 183 3.86 -6.18 -0.64
N GLU A 184 3.93 -6.16 -1.96
CA GLU A 184 2.87 -6.67 -2.83
C GLU A 184 2.75 -8.20 -2.71
N GLU A 185 3.88 -8.95 -2.69
CA GLU A 185 3.88 -10.40 -2.42
C GLU A 185 3.27 -10.71 -1.04
N LEU A 186 3.69 -9.98 0.00
CA LEU A 186 3.12 -10.14 1.34
C LEU A 186 1.61 -9.86 1.37
N ALA A 187 1.17 -8.81 0.66
CA ALA A 187 -0.25 -8.47 0.58
C ALA A 187 -1.05 -9.54 -0.16
N LEU A 188 -0.51 -10.07 -1.27
CA LEU A 188 -1.14 -11.17 -2.03
C LEU A 188 -1.23 -12.47 -1.24
N ASP A 189 -0.20 -12.80 -0.45
CA ASP A 189 -0.27 -13.95 0.45
C ASP A 189 -1.36 -13.79 1.51
N SER A 190 -1.37 -12.63 2.17
CA SER A 190 -2.22 -12.36 3.32
C SER A 190 -3.68 -12.08 2.96
N ALA A 191 -3.95 -11.64 1.73
CA ALA A 191 -5.28 -11.25 1.30
C ALA A 191 -6.24 -12.45 1.22
N ALA A 192 -7.36 -12.35 1.91
CA ALA A 192 -8.49 -13.26 1.71
C ALA A 192 -9.21 -12.97 0.39
N LEU A 193 -9.12 -11.72 -0.08
CA LEU A 193 -9.69 -11.25 -1.33
C LEU A 193 -8.79 -10.18 -1.96
N VAL A 194 -8.57 -10.27 -3.27
CA VAL A 194 -7.92 -9.22 -4.07
C VAL A 194 -8.96 -8.61 -5.00
N CYS A 195 -9.27 -7.34 -4.79
CA CYS A 195 -10.17 -6.59 -5.67
C CYS A 195 -9.37 -5.98 -6.81
N THR A 196 -9.77 -6.25 -8.05
CA THR A 196 -9.18 -5.68 -9.26
C THR A 196 -10.22 -4.89 -10.03
N SER A 197 -9.78 -3.99 -10.89
CA SER A 197 -10.71 -3.19 -11.71
C SER A 197 -11.06 -3.88 -13.03
N THR A 198 -10.17 -4.76 -13.53
CA THR A 198 -10.30 -5.38 -14.87
C THR A 198 -9.78 -6.82 -14.87
N HIS A 199 -10.24 -7.59 -15.84
CA HIS A 199 -9.72 -8.95 -16.09
C HIS A 199 -8.24 -8.90 -16.55
N GLN A 200 -7.86 -7.89 -17.32
CA GLN A 200 -6.47 -7.72 -17.75
C GLN A 200 -5.50 -7.51 -16.58
N GLU A 201 -5.91 -6.82 -15.51
CA GLU A 201 -5.10 -6.73 -14.30
C GLU A 201 -4.82 -8.12 -13.72
N VAL A 202 -5.85 -8.95 -13.59
CA VAL A 202 -5.72 -10.33 -13.05
C VAL A 202 -4.78 -11.17 -13.92
N GLU A 203 -5.00 -11.17 -15.23
CA GLU A 203 -4.35 -12.08 -16.17
C GLU A 203 -2.92 -11.67 -16.52
N GLN A 204 -2.61 -10.38 -16.53
CA GLN A 204 -1.34 -9.86 -17.03
C GLN A 204 -0.49 -9.16 -15.98
N GLN A 205 -1.10 -8.51 -14.98
CA GLN A 205 -0.35 -7.74 -13.99
C GLN A 205 -0.12 -8.51 -12.69
N TYR A 206 -1.14 -9.20 -12.18
CA TYR A 206 -0.98 -10.01 -10.99
C TYR A 206 -0.35 -11.38 -11.26
N SER A 207 -0.57 -11.95 -12.43
CA SER A 207 -0.04 -13.27 -12.83
C SER A 207 1.49 -13.37 -12.82
N VAL A 208 2.20 -12.24 -12.84
CA VAL A 208 3.67 -12.20 -12.79
C VAL A 208 4.22 -12.28 -11.35
N TYR A 209 3.36 -12.31 -10.34
CA TYR A 209 3.74 -12.47 -8.93
C TYR A 209 3.81 -13.93 -8.54
N GLU A 210 4.80 -14.29 -7.71
CA GLU A 210 4.97 -15.67 -7.26
C GLU A 210 3.79 -16.16 -6.41
N LEU A 211 3.19 -15.27 -5.57
CA LEU A 211 2.05 -15.60 -4.71
C LEU A 211 0.68 -15.24 -5.35
N TYR A 212 0.64 -15.24 -6.69
CA TYR A 212 -0.59 -15.09 -7.45
C TYR A 212 -1.59 -16.21 -7.17
N ALA A 213 -2.82 -15.87 -6.81
CA ALA A 213 -3.89 -16.80 -6.51
C ALA A 213 -5.22 -16.32 -7.14
N PRO A 214 -5.52 -16.74 -8.38
CA PRO A 214 -6.67 -16.22 -9.13
C PRO A 214 -8.03 -16.58 -8.49
N ASP A 215 -8.12 -17.64 -7.72
CA ASP A 215 -9.30 -18.03 -6.96
C ASP A 215 -9.73 -16.99 -5.91
N ARG A 216 -8.78 -16.20 -5.41
CA ARG A 216 -9.02 -15.10 -4.46
C ARG A 216 -9.22 -13.74 -5.13
N MET A 217 -9.18 -13.67 -6.48
CA MET A 217 -9.33 -12.41 -7.21
C MET A 217 -10.75 -12.18 -7.69
N ARG A 218 -11.25 -10.96 -7.53
CA ARG A 218 -12.56 -10.53 -8.02
C ARG A 218 -12.45 -9.23 -8.77
N VAL A 219 -13.04 -9.21 -9.96
CA VAL A 219 -13.15 -7.99 -10.77
C VAL A 219 -14.36 -7.20 -10.27
N ILE A 220 -14.10 -6.13 -9.53
CA ILE A 220 -15.09 -5.20 -9.01
C ILE A 220 -14.73 -3.81 -9.53
N PRO A 221 -15.20 -3.43 -10.72
CA PRO A 221 -14.81 -2.18 -11.35
C PRO A 221 -15.31 -0.97 -10.56
N PRO A 222 -14.57 0.15 -10.50
CA PRO A 222 -15.02 1.38 -9.88
C PRO A 222 -16.31 1.91 -10.54
N GLY A 223 -17.10 2.63 -9.74
CA GLY A 223 -18.33 3.27 -10.20
C GLY A 223 -18.09 4.69 -10.71
N VAL A 224 -19.07 5.20 -11.44
CA VAL A 224 -19.24 6.60 -11.80
C VAL A 224 -20.46 7.17 -11.11
N ASP A 225 -20.40 8.46 -10.76
CA ASP A 225 -21.58 9.19 -10.27
C ASP A 225 -22.49 9.59 -11.44
N ILE A 226 -23.51 8.74 -11.70
CA ILE A 226 -24.50 8.97 -12.76
C ILE A 226 -25.38 10.20 -12.51
N SER A 227 -25.41 10.72 -11.28
CA SER A 227 -26.11 12.00 -11.00
C SER A 227 -25.29 13.19 -11.48
N ARG A 228 -23.98 13.07 -11.58
CA ARG A 228 -23.07 14.09 -12.06
C ARG A 228 -22.81 13.97 -13.56
N PHE A 229 -22.55 12.74 -14.02
CA PHE A 229 -22.36 12.39 -15.44
C PHE A 229 -23.68 11.85 -16.01
N ALA A 230 -24.43 12.72 -16.66
CA ALA A 230 -25.74 12.45 -17.20
C ALA A 230 -25.85 13.07 -18.61
N PRO A 231 -26.72 12.55 -19.48
CA PRO A 231 -26.89 13.09 -20.82
C PRO A 231 -27.47 14.52 -20.83
N PRO A 232 -27.31 15.28 -21.93
CA PRO A 232 -27.74 16.69 -22.01
C PRO A 232 -29.26 16.89 -21.83
N GLN A 233 -30.05 15.86 -22.04
CA GLN A 233 -31.50 15.88 -21.81
C GLN A 233 -31.85 15.93 -20.31
N GLU A 234 -30.98 15.37 -19.46
CA GLU A 234 -31.21 15.31 -18.02
C GLU A 234 -30.58 16.51 -17.28
N LYS A 235 -29.51 17.08 -17.83
CA LYS A 235 -28.80 18.22 -17.23
C LYS A 235 -28.36 19.27 -18.24
N PRO A 236 -28.50 20.57 -17.94
CA PRO A 236 -28.09 21.64 -18.85
C PRO A 236 -26.57 21.73 -18.99
N ILE A 237 -26.14 22.36 -20.09
CA ILE A 237 -24.76 22.74 -20.35
C ILE A 237 -24.62 24.21 -19.90
N PRO A 238 -23.70 24.53 -18.96
CA PRO A 238 -23.45 25.93 -18.57
C PRO A 238 -22.91 26.75 -19.76
N ASP A 239 -23.41 27.97 -19.93
CA ASP A 239 -22.97 28.90 -20.98
C ASP A 239 -21.46 29.17 -20.92
N SER A 240 -20.88 29.19 -19.72
CA SER A 240 -19.44 29.36 -19.50
C SER A 240 -18.62 28.24 -20.14
N VAL A 241 -19.11 26.98 -20.10
CA VAL A 241 -18.43 25.83 -20.70
C VAL A 241 -18.60 25.87 -22.22
N ALA A 242 -19.82 26.11 -22.72
CA ALA A 242 -20.09 26.26 -24.13
C ALA A 242 -19.20 27.35 -24.75
N SER A 243 -19.21 28.55 -24.20
CA SER A 243 -18.39 29.68 -24.69
C SER A 243 -16.89 29.41 -24.61
N ASN A 244 -16.42 28.64 -23.59
CA ASN A 244 -15.01 28.26 -23.46
C ASN A 244 -14.56 27.31 -24.58
N ILE A 245 -15.47 26.49 -25.12
CA ILE A 245 -15.23 25.61 -26.28
C ILE A 245 -15.36 26.42 -27.58
N GLU A 246 -16.49 27.11 -27.74
CA GLU A 246 -16.96 27.71 -29.01
C GLU A 246 -16.07 28.86 -29.51
N ARG A 247 -15.38 29.57 -28.60
CA ARG A 247 -14.47 30.67 -29.00
C ARG A 247 -13.32 30.28 -29.92
N PHE A 248 -13.09 28.97 -30.12
CA PHE A 248 -12.05 28.45 -31.02
C PHE A 248 -12.62 27.88 -32.32
N LEU A 249 -13.94 27.87 -32.50
CA LEU A 249 -14.63 27.14 -33.55
C LEU A 249 -15.37 28.10 -34.47
N ASP A 250 -15.20 27.95 -35.79
CA ASP A 250 -15.91 28.72 -36.82
C ASP A 250 -17.35 28.24 -36.98
N ASP A 251 -17.60 26.91 -36.89
CA ASP A 251 -18.92 26.31 -36.94
C ASP A 251 -19.17 25.44 -35.72
N THR A 252 -19.94 25.94 -34.78
CA THR A 252 -20.26 25.29 -33.51
C THR A 252 -21.31 24.18 -33.62
N ASN A 253 -21.92 23.97 -34.80
CA ASN A 253 -22.95 22.96 -35.01
C ASN A 253 -22.41 21.59 -35.41
N ARG A 254 -21.15 21.49 -35.80
CA ARG A 254 -20.52 20.23 -36.22
C ARG A 254 -20.44 19.24 -35.05
N PRO A 255 -20.55 17.92 -35.32
CA PRO A 255 -20.24 16.88 -34.33
C PRO A 255 -18.88 17.08 -33.66
N VAL A 256 -18.77 16.71 -32.38
CA VAL A 256 -17.57 16.95 -31.58
C VAL A 256 -16.80 15.64 -31.33
N VAL A 257 -15.57 15.58 -31.75
CA VAL A 257 -14.58 14.58 -31.29
C VAL A 257 -13.96 15.11 -29.99
N LEU A 258 -14.29 14.49 -28.86
CA LEU A 258 -13.85 14.92 -27.54
C LEU A 258 -12.78 14.02 -26.99
N ALA A 259 -11.67 14.58 -26.49
CA ALA A 259 -10.70 13.89 -25.67
C ALA A 259 -10.44 14.66 -24.36
N ILE A 260 -10.52 13.97 -23.23
CA ILE A 260 -10.24 14.52 -21.89
C ILE A 260 -9.15 13.67 -21.26
N ALA A 261 -7.96 14.25 -21.03
CA ALA A 261 -6.82 13.57 -20.43
C ALA A 261 -5.86 14.59 -19.81
N ARG A 262 -4.88 14.11 -19.03
CA ARG A 262 -3.71 14.93 -18.69
C ARG A 262 -2.80 15.08 -19.91
N ALA A 263 -2.06 16.18 -19.97
CA ALA A 263 -1.00 16.35 -20.97
C ALA A 263 0.20 15.44 -20.60
N ASP A 264 0.09 14.18 -20.98
CA ASP A 264 1.05 13.09 -20.72
C ASP A 264 1.27 12.31 -22.03
N GLU A 265 2.51 11.99 -22.36
CA GLU A 265 2.85 11.27 -23.59
C GLU A 265 2.10 9.92 -23.71
N LYS A 266 1.86 9.25 -22.58
CA LYS A 266 1.10 7.99 -22.55
C LYS A 266 -0.36 8.15 -22.96
N LYS A 267 -0.94 9.34 -22.83
CA LYS A 267 -2.31 9.65 -23.28
C LYS A 267 -2.42 9.89 -24.78
N ASN A 268 -1.28 10.02 -25.47
CA ASN A 268 -1.12 9.96 -26.92
C ASN A 268 -2.10 10.86 -27.72
N LEU A 269 -2.38 12.04 -27.16
CA LEU A 269 -3.31 13.00 -27.82
C LEU A 269 -2.82 13.44 -29.20
N GLY A 270 -1.50 13.43 -29.44
CA GLY A 270 -0.90 13.73 -30.74
C GLY A 270 -1.38 12.80 -31.88
N ALA A 271 -1.58 11.51 -31.58
CA ALA A 271 -2.11 10.57 -32.60
C ALA A 271 -3.56 10.92 -32.98
N LEU A 272 -4.38 11.40 -32.04
CA LEU A 272 -5.73 11.87 -32.35
C LEU A 272 -5.72 13.12 -33.23
N VAL A 273 -4.82 14.08 -32.95
CA VAL A 273 -4.71 15.30 -33.75
C VAL A 273 -4.22 14.95 -35.19
N ARG A 274 -3.27 14.00 -35.31
CA ARG A 274 -2.84 13.50 -36.64
C ARG A 274 -4.00 12.84 -37.37
N ALA A 275 -4.72 11.92 -36.75
CA ALA A 275 -5.86 11.23 -37.35
C ALA A 275 -6.94 12.22 -37.84
N PHE A 276 -7.18 13.29 -37.06
CA PHE A 276 -8.11 14.34 -37.43
C PHE A 276 -7.56 15.22 -38.57
N GLY A 277 -6.29 15.63 -38.47
CA GLY A 277 -5.65 16.54 -39.45
C GLY A 277 -5.37 15.91 -40.78
N GLU A 278 -5.08 14.61 -40.87
CA GLU A 278 -4.86 13.89 -42.14
C GLU A 278 -6.15 13.65 -42.93
N SER A 279 -7.33 13.77 -42.33
CA SER A 279 -8.62 13.50 -42.96
C SER A 279 -9.36 14.77 -43.34
N GLU A 280 -9.49 15.02 -44.64
CA GLU A 280 -10.31 16.11 -45.17
C GLU A 280 -11.79 15.99 -44.69
N PHE A 281 -12.32 14.76 -44.70
CA PHE A 281 -13.67 14.50 -44.19
C PHE A 281 -13.85 14.94 -42.72
N LEU A 282 -12.91 14.61 -41.83
CA LEU A 282 -13.01 14.99 -40.41
C LEU A 282 -12.89 16.49 -40.20
N ARG A 283 -11.98 17.15 -40.93
CA ARG A 283 -11.81 18.61 -40.86
C ARG A 283 -13.06 19.36 -41.34
N ASP A 284 -13.74 18.83 -42.34
CA ASP A 284 -14.97 19.46 -42.88
C ASP A 284 -16.23 19.16 -42.09
N LYS A 285 -16.33 17.99 -41.43
CA LYS A 285 -17.56 17.49 -40.85
C LYS A 285 -17.58 17.50 -39.34
N ALA A 286 -16.46 17.70 -38.64
CA ALA A 286 -16.38 17.64 -37.21
C ALA A 286 -15.54 18.76 -36.59
N ASN A 287 -15.66 18.93 -35.29
CA ASN A 287 -14.78 19.73 -34.45
C ASN A 287 -13.99 18.81 -33.49
N LEU A 288 -12.74 19.13 -33.21
CA LEU A 288 -11.93 18.45 -32.21
C LEU A 288 -11.84 19.29 -30.94
N VAL A 289 -12.20 18.70 -29.80
CA VAL A 289 -12.09 19.36 -28.47
C VAL A 289 -11.12 18.60 -27.59
N LEU A 290 -10.02 19.26 -27.22
CA LEU A 290 -8.96 18.68 -26.38
C LEU A 290 -8.92 19.36 -25.02
N VAL A 291 -9.34 18.64 -23.97
CA VAL A 291 -9.25 19.10 -22.58
C VAL A 291 -8.05 18.41 -21.93
N ALA A 292 -6.88 19.08 -21.99
CA ALA A 292 -5.60 18.48 -21.59
C ALA A 292 -5.00 19.17 -20.33
N GLY A 293 -5.81 19.24 -19.27
CA GLY A 293 -5.46 19.86 -18.00
C GLY A 293 -5.44 21.40 -18.04
N ASN A 294 -5.31 22.01 -16.86
CA ASN A 294 -5.29 23.46 -16.69
C ASN A 294 -3.90 24.04 -16.95
N ARG A 295 -3.83 25.21 -17.61
CA ARG A 295 -2.58 25.94 -17.83
C ARG A 295 -2.78 27.46 -17.87
N ASN A 296 -1.81 28.20 -17.37
CA ASN A 296 -1.70 29.63 -17.63
C ASN A 296 -0.84 29.86 -18.88
N ARG A 297 0.40 29.36 -18.86
CA ARG A 297 1.37 29.42 -19.95
C ARG A 297 1.99 28.03 -20.13
N ILE A 298 2.27 27.63 -21.36
CA ILE A 298 2.93 26.33 -21.64
C ILE A 298 4.35 26.31 -21.04
N ALA A 299 5.03 27.45 -21.01
CA ALA A 299 6.36 27.59 -20.43
C ALA A 299 6.43 27.25 -18.94
N ASP A 300 5.32 27.41 -18.21
CA ASP A 300 5.23 27.17 -16.76
C ASP A 300 4.93 25.71 -16.42
N LEU A 301 4.60 24.88 -17.42
CA LEU A 301 4.32 23.46 -17.23
C LEU A 301 5.60 22.66 -16.95
N ASN A 302 5.45 21.52 -16.28
CA ASN A 302 6.54 20.55 -16.16
C ASN A 302 7.04 20.10 -17.55
N PRO A 303 8.28 19.57 -17.66
CA PRO A 303 8.89 19.26 -18.96
C PRO A 303 8.06 18.30 -19.83
N GLY A 304 7.43 17.27 -19.24
CA GLY A 304 6.61 16.29 -19.96
C GLY A 304 5.34 16.92 -20.53
N ALA A 305 4.58 17.63 -19.71
CA ALA A 305 3.37 18.30 -20.16
C ALA A 305 3.68 19.41 -21.18
N ARG A 306 4.81 20.13 -21.02
CA ARG A 306 5.28 21.13 -21.97
C ARG A 306 5.54 20.51 -23.34
N LYS A 307 6.22 19.35 -23.37
CA LYS A 307 6.50 18.61 -24.62
C LYS A 307 5.21 18.25 -25.36
N VAL A 308 4.24 17.67 -24.65
CA VAL A 308 2.94 17.30 -25.21
C VAL A 308 2.22 18.52 -25.77
N TRP A 309 2.12 19.61 -25.00
CA TRP A 309 1.45 20.82 -25.49
C TRP A 309 2.16 21.47 -26.69
N THR A 310 3.51 21.43 -26.73
CA THR A 310 4.27 21.94 -27.89
C THR A 310 3.97 21.11 -29.13
N GLU A 311 3.96 19.77 -29.03
CA GLU A 311 3.58 18.88 -30.10
C GLU A 311 2.16 19.14 -30.61
N LEU A 312 1.16 19.25 -29.70
CA LEU A 312 -0.22 19.51 -30.08
C LEU A 312 -0.38 20.82 -30.85
N LEU A 313 0.30 21.90 -30.42
CA LEU A 313 0.23 23.18 -31.12
C LEU A 313 0.93 23.12 -32.49
N GLN A 314 2.07 22.41 -32.60
CA GLN A 314 2.74 22.19 -33.90
C GLN A 314 1.83 21.44 -34.86
N LEU A 315 1.16 20.36 -34.41
CA LEU A 315 0.24 19.61 -35.25
C LEU A 315 -1.00 20.42 -35.67
N ILE A 316 -1.50 21.29 -34.78
CA ILE A 316 -2.61 22.21 -35.14
C ILE A 316 -2.17 23.16 -36.25
N ASP A 317 -0.95 23.67 -36.21
CA ASP A 317 -0.38 24.56 -37.21
C ASP A 317 -0.05 23.80 -38.51
N ASP A 318 0.65 22.66 -38.43
CA ASP A 318 1.06 21.83 -39.57
C ASP A 318 -0.13 21.39 -40.46
N TYR A 319 -1.27 21.10 -39.86
CA TYR A 319 -2.50 20.68 -40.52
C TYR A 319 -3.51 21.82 -40.77
N ASP A 320 -3.18 23.06 -40.43
CA ASP A 320 -4.07 24.23 -40.51
C ASP A 320 -5.45 23.99 -39.88
N LEU A 321 -5.47 23.55 -38.62
CA LEU A 321 -6.67 23.17 -37.88
C LEU A 321 -7.31 24.34 -37.13
N TYR A 322 -7.01 25.57 -37.48
CA TYR A 322 -7.65 26.77 -36.92
C TYR A 322 -9.13 26.83 -37.25
N GLY A 323 -9.93 27.24 -36.30
CA GLY A 323 -11.40 27.27 -36.46
C GLY A 323 -12.12 25.93 -36.31
N CYS A 324 -11.41 24.78 -36.22
CA CYS A 324 -12.02 23.46 -36.00
C CYS A 324 -11.45 22.70 -34.79
N VAL A 325 -10.44 23.25 -34.11
CA VAL A 325 -9.88 22.63 -32.89
C VAL A 325 -9.99 23.56 -31.70
N SER A 326 -10.66 23.09 -30.67
CA SER A 326 -10.81 23.79 -29.38
C SER A 326 -9.86 23.22 -28.33
N ILE A 327 -9.10 24.13 -27.69
CA ILE A 327 -8.09 23.78 -26.65
C ILE A 327 -8.27 24.63 -25.39
N PRO A 328 -9.34 24.47 -24.60
CA PRO A 328 -9.62 25.25 -23.40
C PRO A 328 -8.42 25.32 -22.46
N LYS A 329 -8.10 26.51 -21.94
CA LYS A 329 -6.95 26.70 -21.05
C LYS A 329 -7.24 26.36 -19.60
N LYS A 330 -8.46 26.56 -19.17
CA LYS A 330 -8.91 26.37 -17.78
C LYS A 330 -10.29 25.78 -17.74
N HIS A 331 -10.51 24.96 -16.75
CA HIS A 331 -11.81 24.42 -16.36
C HIS A 331 -11.79 24.08 -14.87
N GLU A 332 -12.93 24.15 -14.23
CA GLU A 332 -13.13 23.65 -12.89
C GLU A 332 -13.50 22.15 -12.91
N PRO A 333 -13.30 21.41 -11.83
CA PRO A 333 -13.70 19.99 -11.76
C PRO A 333 -15.16 19.75 -12.08
N ASP A 334 -16.03 20.73 -11.80
CA ASP A 334 -17.48 20.65 -12.06
C ASP A 334 -17.84 20.96 -13.52
N ASP A 335 -16.91 21.50 -14.31
CA ASP A 335 -17.10 21.69 -15.75
C ASP A 335 -16.92 20.40 -16.54
N ILE A 336 -16.18 19.41 -16.01
CA ILE A 336 -15.87 18.16 -16.73
C ILE A 336 -17.12 17.42 -17.23
N PRO A 337 -18.16 17.20 -16.42
CA PRO A 337 -19.39 16.58 -16.93
C PRO A 337 -20.05 17.39 -18.04
N ALA A 338 -19.92 18.71 -18.05
CA ALA A 338 -20.52 19.56 -19.08
C ALA A 338 -19.78 19.48 -20.42
N PHE A 339 -18.45 19.19 -20.45
CA PHE A 339 -17.73 18.89 -21.69
C PHE A 339 -18.28 17.64 -22.38
N TYR A 340 -18.54 16.57 -21.64
CA TYR A 340 -19.18 15.36 -22.19
C TYR A 340 -20.60 15.67 -22.72
N ARG A 341 -21.41 16.38 -21.95
CA ARG A 341 -22.75 16.80 -22.38
C ARG A 341 -22.73 17.66 -23.62
N TYR A 342 -21.77 18.59 -23.71
CA TYR A 342 -21.61 19.43 -24.90
C TYR A 342 -21.33 18.56 -26.15
N ALA A 343 -20.38 17.64 -26.05
CA ALA A 343 -20.09 16.74 -27.17
C ALA A 343 -21.28 15.84 -27.51
N ALA A 344 -22.01 15.31 -26.53
CA ALA A 344 -23.21 14.50 -26.76
C ALA A 344 -24.35 15.31 -27.43
N SER A 345 -24.54 16.58 -27.03
CA SER A 345 -25.55 17.46 -27.66
C SER A 345 -25.26 17.74 -29.14
N LYS A 346 -24.00 17.65 -29.54
CA LYS A 346 -23.53 17.81 -30.92
C LYS A 346 -23.39 16.48 -31.67
N LYS A 347 -23.97 15.36 -31.16
CA LYS A 347 -23.85 14.02 -31.74
C LYS A 347 -22.38 13.60 -31.95
N GLY A 348 -21.52 13.97 -31.05
CA GLY A 348 -20.10 13.71 -31.09
C GLY A 348 -19.71 12.33 -30.58
N VAL A 349 -18.40 12.08 -30.50
CA VAL A 349 -17.80 10.85 -29.97
C VAL A 349 -16.70 11.17 -28.97
N PHE A 350 -16.53 10.35 -27.96
CA PHE A 350 -15.41 10.42 -27.02
C PHE A 350 -14.28 9.53 -27.51
N VAL A 351 -13.04 10.03 -27.48
CA VAL A 351 -11.85 9.27 -27.88
C VAL A 351 -10.84 9.20 -26.74
N ASN A 352 -10.44 7.98 -26.39
CA ASN A 352 -9.33 7.71 -25.48
C ASN A 352 -8.20 7.02 -26.27
N PRO A 353 -7.24 7.77 -26.83
CA PRO A 353 -6.17 7.24 -27.66
C PRO A 353 -4.93 6.84 -26.84
N ALA A 354 -5.07 6.57 -25.54
CA ALA A 354 -3.97 6.25 -24.65
C ALA A 354 -3.22 5.00 -25.12
N LEU A 355 -1.89 4.99 -24.97
CA LEU A 355 -1.08 3.80 -25.26
C LEU A 355 -1.41 2.63 -24.33
N ASN A 356 -1.79 2.95 -23.09
CA ASN A 356 -2.34 2.03 -22.12
C ASN A 356 -3.27 2.81 -21.17
N GLU A 357 -4.46 2.28 -20.93
CA GLU A 357 -5.46 2.85 -20.00
C GLU A 357 -5.85 1.80 -18.96
N PRO A 358 -5.26 1.81 -17.75
CA PRO A 358 -5.45 0.74 -16.77
C PRO A 358 -6.92 0.44 -16.47
N PHE A 359 -7.75 1.46 -16.27
CA PHE A 359 -9.18 1.27 -16.07
C PHE A 359 -10.03 2.04 -17.09
N GLY A 360 -9.92 3.38 -17.17
CA GLY A 360 -10.69 4.20 -18.09
C GLY A 360 -11.90 4.89 -17.47
N LEU A 361 -11.71 5.60 -16.34
CA LEU A 361 -12.79 6.42 -15.74
C LEU A 361 -13.41 7.37 -16.76
N THR A 362 -12.60 8.00 -17.62
CA THR A 362 -13.09 8.90 -18.66
C THR A 362 -13.96 8.20 -19.70
N VAL A 363 -13.75 6.90 -19.91
CA VAL A 363 -14.56 6.08 -20.83
C VAL A 363 -15.96 5.85 -20.25
N ILE A 364 -16.06 5.49 -18.96
CA ILE A 364 -17.37 5.32 -18.30
C ILE A 364 -18.07 6.67 -18.05
N GLU A 365 -17.34 7.76 -17.81
CA GLU A 365 -17.88 9.12 -17.69
C GLU A 365 -18.51 9.57 -19.03
N ALA A 366 -17.86 9.29 -20.15
CA ALA A 366 -18.39 9.56 -21.49
C ALA A 366 -19.64 8.73 -21.77
N ALA A 367 -19.60 7.41 -21.51
CA ALA A 367 -20.73 6.51 -21.69
C ALA A 367 -21.94 6.92 -20.81
N ALA A 368 -21.71 7.30 -19.55
CA ALA A 368 -22.73 7.82 -18.64
C ALA A 368 -23.35 9.14 -19.10
N SER A 369 -22.64 9.89 -19.93
CA SER A 369 -23.12 11.15 -20.53
C SER A 369 -23.78 10.94 -21.92
N GLY A 370 -23.96 9.68 -22.35
CA GLY A 370 -24.60 9.32 -23.61
C GLY A 370 -23.69 9.46 -24.85
N LEU A 371 -22.36 9.49 -24.68
CA LEU A 371 -21.42 9.53 -25.78
C LEU A 371 -21.01 8.12 -26.24
N PRO A 372 -21.02 7.83 -27.54
CA PRO A 372 -20.26 6.74 -28.11
C PRO A 372 -18.76 6.90 -27.85
N VAL A 373 -18.04 5.77 -27.69
CA VAL A 373 -16.66 5.75 -27.26
C VAL A 373 -15.75 5.03 -28.26
N LEU A 374 -14.63 5.65 -28.59
CA LEU A 374 -13.51 5.00 -29.25
C LEU A 374 -12.34 4.97 -28.27
N ALA A 375 -11.91 3.80 -27.85
CA ALA A 375 -10.87 3.71 -26.81
C ALA A 375 -9.84 2.64 -27.11
N THR A 376 -8.64 2.84 -26.55
CA THR A 376 -7.52 1.90 -26.70
C THR A 376 -7.92 0.46 -26.40
N ASN A 377 -7.33 -0.46 -27.14
CA ASN A 377 -7.48 -1.90 -26.91
C ASN A 377 -6.55 -2.44 -25.81
N ASP A 378 -5.83 -1.58 -25.08
CA ASP A 378 -4.91 -1.96 -24.01
C ASP A 378 -5.41 -1.41 -22.65
N GLY A 379 -5.87 -2.31 -21.80
CA GLY A 379 -6.38 -2.04 -20.45
C GLY A 379 -7.89 -2.14 -20.31
N GLY A 380 -8.43 -1.42 -19.34
CA GLY A 380 -9.85 -1.48 -18.93
C GLY A 380 -10.88 -1.12 -19.98
N PRO A 381 -10.60 -0.31 -21.00
CA PRO A 381 -11.58 -0.07 -22.07
C PRO A 381 -12.07 -1.34 -22.76
N ARG A 382 -11.29 -2.44 -22.78
CA ARG A 382 -11.74 -3.76 -23.27
C ARG A 382 -12.98 -4.25 -22.51
N ASP A 383 -12.88 -4.25 -21.17
CA ASP A 383 -13.99 -4.69 -20.32
C ASP A 383 -15.18 -3.73 -20.41
N ILE A 384 -14.90 -2.42 -20.45
CA ILE A 384 -15.95 -1.39 -20.51
C ILE A 384 -16.73 -1.50 -21.82
N LEU A 385 -16.07 -1.53 -22.97
CA LEU A 385 -16.72 -1.63 -24.26
C LEU A 385 -17.36 -3.01 -24.49
N GLY A 386 -16.77 -4.08 -23.93
CA GLY A 386 -17.38 -5.41 -23.91
C GLY A 386 -18.72 -5.42 -23.16
N ASN A 387 -18.79 -4.77 -22.00
CA ASN A 387 -19.99 -4.71 -21.17
C ASN A 387 -21.03 -3.69 -21.68
N CYS A 388 -20.61 -2.51 -22.11
CA CYS A 388 -21.49 -1.43 -22.53
C CYS A 388 -21.88 -1.50 -24.02
N GLN A 389 -21.04 -2.12 -24.86
CA GLN A 389 -21.24 -2.20 -26.32
C GLN A 389 -21.56 -0.85 -26.98
N ASN A 390 -20.89 0.21 -26.56
CA ASN A 390 -21.17 1.60 -26.88
C ASN A 390 -20.11 2.25 -27.76
N GLY A 391 -19.37 1.46 -28.53
CA GLY A 391 -18.33 1.97 -29.39
C GLY A 391 -17.36 0.90 -29.87
N ASN A 392 -16.14 1.31 -30.25
CA ASN A 392 -15.11 0.43 -30.79
C ASN A 392 -13.77 0.57 -30.04
N LEU A 393 -13.06 -0.56 -29.91
CA LEU A 393 -11.66 -0.56 -29.54
C LEU A 393 -10.78 -0.11 -30.72
N ILE A 394 -9.72 0.64 -30.43
CA ILE A 394 -8.75 1.15 -31.41
C ILE A 394 -7.32 0.73 -31.01
N ASP A 395 -6.46 0.53 -31.97
CA ASP A 395 -5.01 0.57 -31.75
C ASP A 395 -4.55 2.04 -31.82
N PRO A 396 -4.09 2.63 -30.72
CA PRO A 396 -3.68 4.03 -30.69
C PRO A 396 -2.39 4.33 -31.47
N ARG A 397 -1.70 3.30 -31.98
CA ARG A 397 -0.51 3.41 -32.85
C ARG A 397 -0.84 3.40 -34.34
N ASP A 398 -2.02 2.89 -34.70
CA ASP A 398 -2.51 2.86 -36.07
C ASP A 398 -3.38 4.08 -36.40
N VAL A 399 -2.72 5.21 -36.73
CA VAL A 399 -3.40 6.48 -37.06
C VAL A 399 -4.39 6.32 -38.21
N PRO A 400 -4.05 5.64 -39.33
CA PRO A 400 -5.00 5.41 -40.44
C PRO A 400 -6.26 4.63 -40.01
N ALA A 401 -6.13 3.61 -39.16
CA ALA A 401 -7.28 2.87 -38.61
C ALA A 401 -8.14 3.75 -37.69
N LEU A 402 -7.51 4.56 -36.81
CA LEU A 402 -8.19 5.53 -36.00
C LEU A 402 -9.00 6.53 -36.83
N THR A 403 -8.42 7.07 -37.90
CA THR A 403 -9.06 7.97 -38.86
C THR A 403 -10.32 7.35 -39.45
N ARG A 404 -10.22 6.12 -39.96
CA ARG A 404 -11.39 5.39 -40.54
C ARG A 404 -12.46 5.14 -39.52
N THR A 405 -12.08 4.72 -38.29
CA THR A 405 -13.03 4.42 -37.21
C THR A 405 -13.78 5.68 -36.74
N LEU A 406 -13.10 6.82 -36.66
CA LEU A 406 -13.71 8.12 -36.38
C LEU A 406 -14.70 8.53 -37.46
N GLY A 407 -14.30 8.41 -38.73
CA GLY A 407 -15.17 8.74 -39.88
C GLY A 407 -16.46 7.91 -39.85
N ASN A 408 -16.36 6.61 -39.64
CA ASN A 408 -17.51 5.72 -39.54
C ASN A 408 -18.44 6.09 -38.38
N ALA A 409 -17.86 6.34 -37.20
CA ALA A 409 -18.61 6.69 -36.00
C ALA A 409 -19.42 7.99 -36.11
N LEU A 410 -18.95 8.93 -36.93
CA LEU A 410 -19.61 10.22 -37.17
C LEU A 410 -20.57 10.22 -38.38
N SER A 411 -20.51 9.20 -39.23
CA SER A 411 -21.34 9.14 -40.46
C SER A 411 -22.64 8.35 -40.26
N ASP A 412 -22.74 7.48 -39.30
CA ASP A 412 -23.85 6.58 -39.05
C ASP A 412 -24.69 7.04 -37.83
N ALA A 413 -25.77 7.74 -38.11
CA ALA A 413 -26.66 8.27 -37.08
C ALA A 413 -27.44 7.18 -36.31
N GLU A 414 -27.80 6.07 -36.96
CA GLU A 414 -28.50 4.96 -36.30
C GLU A 414 -27.58 4.22 -35.37
N GLN A 415 -26.34 3.97 -35.80
CA GLN A 415 -25.31 3.38 -34.98
C GLN A 415 -24.96 4.28 -33.78
N TRP A 416 -24.90 5.60 -33.98
CA TRP A 416 -24.66 6.56 -32.90
C TRP A 416 -25.72 6.47 -31.81
N GLU A 417 -27.05 6.49 -32.20
CA GLU A 417 -28.17 6.37 -31.24
C GLU A 417 -28.11 5.02 -30.49
N SER A 418 -27.83 3.94 -31.20
CA SER A 418 -27.68 2.61 -30.63
C SER A 418 -26.53 2.56 -29.61
N TRP A 419 -25.37 3.09 -29.92
CA TRP A 419 -24.24 3.14 -29.00
C TRP A 419 -24.51 4.04 -27.80
N SER A 420 -25.12 5.20 -27.99
CA SER A 420 -25.51 6.12 -26.92
C SER A 420 -26.43 5.44 -25.91
N SER A 421 -27.50 4.80 -26.37
CA SER A 421 -28.44 4.08 -25.52
C SER A 421 -27.80 2.92 -24.77
N ARG A 422 -27.04 2.08 -25.47
CA ARG A 422 -26.31 0.95 -24.84
C ARG A 422 -25.30 1.41 -23.82
N GLY A 423 -24.63 2.54 -24.05
CA GLY A 423 -23.67 3.15 -23.11
C GLY A 423 -24.34 3.52 -21.80
N LEU A 424 -25.48 4.22 -21.87
CA LEU A 424 -26.27 4.61 -20.71
C LEU A 424 -26.74 3.39 -19.89
N ASP A 425 -27.29 2.38 -20.58
CA ASP A 425 -27.78 1.15 -19.92
C ASP A 425 -26.63 0.32 -19.35
N GLY A 426 -25.53 0.19 -20.10
CA GLY A 426 -24.35 -0.55 -19.69
C GLY A 426 -23.69 0.04 -18.43
N VAL A 427 -23.58 1.38 -18.38
CA VAL A 427 -23.01 2.05 -17.18
C VAL A 427 -23.93 1.86 -15.97
N ARG A 428 -25.24 2.05 -16.12
CA ARG A 428 -26.19 1.83 -15.03
C ARG A 428 -26.11 0.41 -14.47
N LYS A 429 -25.93 -0.58 -15.34
CA LYS A 429 -25.87 -1.99 -14.97
C LYS A 429 -24.53 -2.40 -14.35
N HIS A 430 -23.40 -1.88 -14.84
CA HIS A 430 -22.09 -2.44 -14.55
C HIS A 430 -21.16 -1.50 -13.78
N TYR A 431 -21.32 -0.16 -13.90
CA TYR A 431 -20.35 0.83 -13.48
C TYR A 431 -20.91 1.92 -12.57
N THR A 432 -21.90 1.61 -11.73
CA THR A 432 -22.39 2.51 -10.68
C THR A 432 -21.68 2.23 -9.35
N TRP A 433 -21.52 3.24 -8.51
CA TRP A 433 -21.04 3.03 -7.14
C TRP A 433 -21.95 2.13 -6.31
N GLU A 434 -23.26 2.19 -6.53
CA GLU A 434 -24.20 1.29 -5.87
C GLU A 434 -23.96 -0.17 -6.24
N GLY A 435 -23.77 -0.46 -7.52
CA GLY A 435 -23.43 -1.80 -8.01
C GLY A 435 -22.06 -2.30 -7.53
N HIS A 436 -21.08 -1.40 -7.44
CA HIS A 436 -19.76 -1.69 -6.85
C HIS A 436 -19.89 -2.08 -5.39
N VAL A 437 -20.56 -1.24 -4.57
CA VAL A 437 -20.75 -1.44 -3.14
C VAL A 437 -21.50 -2.75 -2.87
N LYS A 438 -22.55 -3.04 -3.63
CA LYS A 438 -23.29 -4.30 -3.49
C LYS A 438 -22.37 -5.52 -3.65
N ARG A 439 -21.63 -5.59 -4.76
CA ARG A 439 -20.69 -6.71 -5.01
C ARG A 439 -19.59 -6.79 -3.96
N TYR A 440 -19.04 -5.65 -3.58
CA TYR A 440 -18.00 -5.58 -2.54
C TYR A 440 -18.50 -6.13 -1.20
N LEU A 441 -19.71 -5.74 -0.78
CA LEU A 441 -20.28 -6.18 0.49
C LEU A 441 -20.73 -7.66 0.46
N GLU A 442 -21.15 -8.17 -0.68
CA GLU A 442 -21.43 -9.60 -0.88
C GLU A 442 -20.16 -10.44 -0.63
N GLU A 443 -19.02 -10.06 -1.26
CA GLU A 443 -17.73 -10.72 -1.03
C GLU A 443 -17.24 -10.56 0.40
N ALA A 444 -17.30 -9.34 0.97
CA ALA A 444 -16.89 -9.07 2.35
C ALA A 444 -17.72 -9.86 3.37
N SER A 445 -19.03 -9.98 3.16
CA SER A 445 -19.91 -10.80 4.01
C SER A 445 -19.55 -12.28 3.95
N GLY A 446 -19.25 -12.81 2.76
CA GLY A 446 -18.77 -14.18 2.60
C GLY A 446 -17.47 -14.44 3.38
N LEU A 447 -16.55 -13.48 3.41
CA LEU A 447 -15.33 -13.58 4.20
C LEU A 447 -15.61 -13.62 5.71
N LEU A 448 -16.57 -12.81 6.18
CA LEU A 448 -16.94 -12.75 7.59
C LEU A 448 -17.64 -14.03 8.04
N GLU A 449 -18.47 -14.65 7.19
CA GLU A 449 -19.13 -15.93 7.47
C GLU A 449 -18.13 -17.09 7.54
N ALA A 450 -17.06 -17.03 6.75
CA ALA A 450 -16.01 -18.05 6.74
C ALA A 450 -15.12 -18.01 8.01
N ILE A 451 -15.12 -16.88 8.76
CA ILE A 451 -14.37 -16.76 10.00
C ILE A 451 -15.13 -17.41 11.15
N THR A 452 -14.73 -18.62 11.48
CA THR A 452 -15.26 -19.38 12.63
C THR A 452 -14.51 -19.12 13.95
N GLN A 453 -13.49 -18.24 13.95
CA GLN A 453 -12.61 -18.02 15.10
C GLN A 453 -12.81 -16.63 15.72
N PRO A 454 -12.85 -16.53 17.07
CA PRO A 454 -12.89 -15.23 17.74
C PRO A 454 -11.60 -14.42 17.44
N HIS A 455 -11.73 -13.11 17.38
CA HIS A 455 -10.61 -12.19 17.25
C HIS A 455 -9.52 -12.48 18.28
N LEU A 456 -8.26 -12.56 17.85
CA LEU A 456 -7.10 -12.84 18.71
C LEU A 456 -7.03 -11.95 19.97
N ILE A 457 -7.59 -10.74 19.90
CA ILE A 457 -7.52 -9.71 20.95
C ILE A 457 -8.67 -9.77 21.94
N THR A 458 -9.80 -10.40 21.60
CA THR A 458 -11.00 -10.44 22.47
C THR A 458 -10.98 -11.54 23.53
N GLU A 459 -10.11 -12.54 23.40
CA GLU A 459 -9.88 -13.48 24.50
C GLU A 459 -9.12 -12.78 25.64
N LYS A 460 -9.85 -12.31 26.66
CA LYS A 460 -9.25 -11.91 27.93
C LYS A 460 -8.50 -13.10 28.51
N LEU A 461 -7.17 -13.03 28.52
CA LEU A 461 -6.34 -13.92 29.33
C LEU A 461 -6.73 -13.69 30.81
N ARG A 462 -7.60 -14.53 31.33
CA ARG A 462 -8.18 -14.37 32.68
C ARG A 462 -7.18 -14.60 33.82
N THR A 463 -5.91 -14.93 33.59
CA THR A 463 -5.07 -15.50 34.64
C THR A 463 -3.65 -15.00 34.68
N THR A 464 -3.20 -13.91 34.42
CA THR A 464 -1.81 -13.45 34.67
C THR A 464 -1.33 -12.38 33.70
N LEU A 465 -2.17 -11.38 33.48
CA LEU A 465 -1.60 -10.13 32.98
C LEU A 465 -0.76 -9.54 34.13
N PRO A 466 0.56 -9.30 33.91
CA PRO A 466 1.32 -8.54 34.89
C PRO A 466 0.67 -7.16 35.04
N LEU A 467 0.74 -6.59 36.22
CA LEU A 467 0.31 -5.21 36.47
C LEU A 467 1.22 -4.18 35.76
N ALA A 468 2.13 -4.66 34.90
CA ALA A 468 3.10 -3.86 34.19
C ALA A 468 2.41 -2.94 33.15
N ASP A 469 2.75 -1.67 33.19
CA ASP A 469 2.33 -0.66 32.22
C ASP A 469 3.39 -0.40 31.14
N ARG A 470 4.58 -1.01 31.29
CA ARG A 470 5.75 -0.94 30.41
C ARG A 470 6.56 -2.23 30.45
N ILE A 471 7.33 -2.49 29.41
CA ILE A 471 8.13 -3.72 29.34
C ILE A 471 9.48 -3.51 28.64
N VAL A 472 10.52 -4.13 29.16
CA VAL A 472 11.83 -4.22 28.56
C VAL A 472 12.01 -5.62 27.96
N PHE A 473 12.45 -5.68 26.71
CA PHE A 473 12.87 -6.92 26.06
C PHE A 473 14.36 -6.94 25.80
N SER A 474 14.97 -8.10 25.97
CA SER A 474 16.35 -8.37 25.60
C SER A 474 16.46 -9.61 24.72
N GLY A 475 17.43 -9.60 23.79
CA GLY A 475 17.94 -10.83 23.18
C GLY A 475 18.63 -11.72 24.20
N LEU A 476 19.09 -12.88 23.75
CA LEU A 476 19.83 -13.84 24.59
C LEU A 476 20.84 -14.62 23.73
N GLU A 477 21.89 -13.94 23.32
CA GLU A 477 23.03 -14.49 22.55
C GLU A 477 24.19 -14.85 23.49
N ASP A 478 25.08 -15.77 23.08
CA ASP A 478 26.18 -16.28 23.94
C ASP A 478 27.14 -15.18 24.36
N ASP A 479 27.54 -14.32 23.45
CA ASP A 479 28.45 -13.20 23.71
C ASP A 479 27.82 -12.11 24.60
N LEU A 480 26.46 -12.01 24.64
CA LEU A 480 25.75 -11.16 25.60
C LEU A 480 25.98 -11.63 27.05
N LEU A 481 26.19 -12.93 27.23
CA LEU A 481 26.29 -13.61 28.52
C LEU A 481 27.73 -13.68 29.04
N GLU A 482 28.74 -13.39 28.23
CA GLU A 482 30.14 -13.20 28.64
C GLU A 482 30.35 -11.91 29.46
N SER A 483 29.25 -11.27 29.79
CA SER A 483 29.27 -9.95 30.35
C SER A 483 29.38 -9.91 31.87
N ASP A 484 29.75 -8.78 32.27
CA ASP A 484 29.89 -8.18 33.58
C ASP A 484 28.72 -8.60 34.51
N GLU A 485 29.04 -9.42 35.52
CA GLU A 485 28.09 -9.82 36.58
C GLU A 485 27.49 -8.59 37.29
N ALA A 486 28.20 -7.48 37.35
CA ALA A 486 27.72 -6.23 37.94
C ALA A 486 26.55 -5.64 37.11
N ALA A 487 26.65 -5.65 35.78
CA ALA A 487 25.56 -5.18 34.94
C ALA A 487 24.30 -6.04 35.04
N ILE A 488 24.45 -7.35 35.18
CA ILE A 488 23.35 -8.27 35.42
C ILE A 488 22.68 -8.00 36.79
N ALA A 489 23.49 -7.78 37.83
CA ALA A 489 23.03 -7.42 39.17
C ALA A 489 22.22 -6.09 39.14
N GLU A 490 22.77 -5.06 38.45
CA GLU A 490 22.12 -3.76 38.28
C GLU A 490 20.77 -3.91 37.51
N LEU A 491 20.75 -4.70 36.43
CA LEU A 491 19.50 -4.98 35.70
C LEU A 491 18.46 -5.64 36.60
N ARG A 492 18.87 -6.59 37.44
CA ARG A 492 17.98 -7.27 38.39
C ARG A 492 17.42 -6.29 39.42
N GLU A 493 18.27 -5.40 39.96
CA GLU A 493 17.84 -4.36 40.90
C GLU A 493 16.86 -3.39 40.24
N LEU A 494 17.12 -2.95 39.02
CA LEU A 494 16.23 -2.09 38.26
C LEU A 494 14.85 -2.75 38.02
N CYS A 495 14.84 -4.03 37.63
CA CYS A 495 13.58 -4.76 37.45
C CYS A 495 12.81 -4.87 38.78
N ASN A 496 13.49 -5.25 39.86
CA ASN A 496 12.84 -5.42 41.16
C ASN A 496 12.33 -4.11 41.74
N ALA A 497 13.12 -3.03 41.64
CA ALA A 497 12.75 -1.72 42.18
C ALA A 497 11.52 -1.09 41.50
N ASN A 498 11.24 -1.50 40.25
CA ASN A 498 10.16 -0.95 39.45
C ASN A 498 8.93 -1.89 39.35
N GLN A 499 8.94 -3.04 40.04
CA GLN A 499 7.77 -3.92 40.10
C GLN A 499 6.62 -3.25 40.87
N PRO A 500 5.36 -3.49 40.49
CA PRO A 500 4.89 -4.36 39.38
C PRO A 500 4.77 -3.65 38.05
N ASN A 501 5.17 -2.38 37.93
CA ASN A 501 4.91 -1.54 36.75
C ASN A 501 5.83 -1.88 35.57
N LEU A 502 7.04 -2.39 35.82
CA LEU A 502 8.00 -2.76 34.79
C LEU A 502 8.02 -4.28 34.60
N GLY A 503 7.65 -4.72 33.41
CA GLY A 503 7.83 -6.09 32.95
C GLY A 503 9.21 -6.31 32.31
N PHE A 504 9.70 -7.56 32.39
CA PHE A 504 10.91 -8.00 31.70
C PHE A 504 10.59 -9.21 30.82
N GLY A 505 11.03 -9.17 29.56
CA GLY A 505 10.81 -10.24 28.58
C GLY A 505 12.09 -10.60 27.81
N ILE A 506 12.16 -11.84 27.35
CA ILE A 506 13.21 -12.31 26.46
C ILE A 506 12.64 -12.48 25.06
N ALA A 507 13.40 -12.02 24.03
CA ALA A 507 13.06 -12.24 22.61
C ALA A 507 14.30 -12.77 21.85
N THR A 508 14.35 -14.07 21.61
CA THR A 508 15.54 -14.77 21.09
C THR A 508 15.22 -15.75 19.96
N GLY A 509 16.21 -16.05 19.14
CA GLY A 509 16.14 -17.16 18.16
C GLY A 509 16.27 -18.55 18.77
N ARG A 510 16.70 -18.65 20.04
CA ARG A 510 16.92 -19.91 20.75
C ARG A 510 15.61 -20.60 21.14
N SER A 511 15.70 -21.89 21.46
CA SER A 511 14.59 -22.62 22.06
C SER A 511 14.33 -22.16 23.50
N LEU A 512 13.10 -22.38 24.00
CA LEU A 512 12.70 -22.07 25.36
C LEU A 512 13.61 -22.75 26.39
N GLN A 513 13.95 -24.03 26.17
CA GLN A 513 14.81 -24.80 27.06
C GLN A 513 16.22 -24.17 27.16
N MET A 514 16.81 -23.81 26.02
CA MET A 514 18.11 -23.14 25.99
C MET A 514 18.07 -21.76 26.67
N ALA A 515 17.03 -20.98 26.40
CA ALA A 515 16.85 -19.65 27.00
C ALA A 515 16.78 -19.75 28.54
N ARG A 516 16.01 -20.67 29.05
CA ARG A 516 15.88 -20.88 30.51
C ARG A 516 17.20 -21.30 31.17
N ALA A 517 17.89 -22.27 30.55
CA ALA A 517 19.18 -22.73 31.08
C ALA A 517 20.20 -21.59 31.17
N LEU A 518 20.21 -20.68 30.21
CA LEU A 518 21.08 -19.52 30.20
C LEU A 518 20.69 -18.47 31.25
N ILE A 519 19.40 -18.21 31.42
CA ILE A 519 18.87 -17.28 32.44
C ILE A 519 19.26 -17.77 33.85
N GLU A 520 19.05 -19.06 34.13
CA GLU A 520 19.41 -19.67 35.41
C GLU A 520 20.93 -19.66 35.65
N LYS A 521 21.72 -20.07 34.65
CA LYS A 521 23.19 -20.13 34.72
C LYS A 521 23.82 -18.76 35.04
N HIS A 522 23.31 -17.68 34.43
CA HIS A 522 23.86 -16.33 34.56
C HIS A 522 23.09 -15.45 35.55
N GLY A 523 22.05 -15.97 36.21
CA GLY A 523 21.28 -15.27 37.23
C GLY A 523 20.58 -14.01 36.74
N LEU A 524 20.07 -14.04 35.50
CA LEU A 524 19.27 -12.95 34.93
C LEU A 524 17.96 -12.76 35.71
N PRO A 525 17.30 -11.58 35.62
CA PRO A 525 15.94 -11.43 36.14
C PRO A 525 15.02 -12.49 35.53
N GLU A 526 14.11 -13.05 36.35
CA GLU A 526 13.09 -13.99 35.84
C GLU A 526 12.15 -13.27 34.89
N PRO A 527 12.04 -13.68 33.62
CA PRO A 527 11.18 -13.02 32.68
C PRO A 527 9.68 -13.26 32.92
N ASP A 528 8.86 -12.21 32.70
CA ASP A 528 7.42 -12.30 32.68
C ASP A 528 6.91 -13.05 31.45
N LEU A 529 7.71 -13.02 30.37
CA LEU A 529 7.42 -13.77 29.15
C LEU A 529 8.67 -14.09 28.32
N TYR A 530 8.54 -15.12 27.51
CA TYR A 530 9.54 -15.60 26.58
C TYR A 530 8.98 -15.59 25.15
N ILE A 531 9.62 -14.85 24.27
CA ILE A 531 9.44 -14.91 22.80
C ILE A 531 10.67 -15.66 22.28
N THR A 532 10.47 -16.89 21.81
CA THR A 532 11.54 -17.80 21.40
C THR A 532 11.41 -18.21 19.95
N GLN A 533 12.41 -18.91 19.40
CA GLN A 533 12.41 -19.42 18.04
C GLN A 533 12.16 -18.33 16.98
N LEU A 534 12.83 -17.16 17.10
CA LEU A 534 12.61 -16.00 16.21
C LEU A 534 11.16 -15.48 16.18
N GLY A 535 10.46 -15.52 17.31
CA GLY A 535 9.07 -15.12 17.39
C GLY A 535 8.06 -16.23 17.06
N ALA A 536 8.52 -17.45 16.85
CA ALA A 536 7.64 -18.56 16.53
C ALA A 536 6.92 -19.16 17.77
N ALA A 537 7.38 -18.85 18.98
CA ALA A 537 6.74 -19.33 20.21
C ALA A 537 6.70 -18.25 21.29
N ILE A 538 5.57 -18.16 22.00
CA ILE A 538 5.36 -17.23 23.13
C ILE A 538 4.95 -18.05 24.34
N HIS A 539 5.62 -17.81 25.49
CA HIS A 539 5.30 -18.47 26.77
C HIS A 539 5.25 -17.42 27.90
N TYR A 540 4.28 -17.53 28.78
CA TYR A 540 4.02 -16.57 29.84
C TYR A 540 4.41 -17.08 31.23
N GLY A 541 5.10 -16.22 31.97
CA GLY A 541 5.43 -16.36 33.40
C GLY A 541 6.20 -17.62 33.75
N LYS A 542 6.40 -17.83 35.06
CA LYS A 542 7.15 -18.97 35.60
C LYS A 542 6.56 -20.34 35.25
N ARG A 543 5.26 -20.42 34.96
CA ARG A 543 4.57 -21.65 34.58
C ARG A 543 4.73 -21.97 33.09
N LEU A 544 5.34 -21.08 32.31
CA LEU A 544 5.61 -21.26 30.88
C LEU A 544 4.36 -21.61 30.07
N VAL A 545 3.26 -20.88 30.34
CA VAL A 545 1.99 -21.11 29.63
C VAL A 545 2.15 -20.70 28.17
N PRO A 546 1.96 -21.62 27.19
CA PRO A 546 2.09 -21.29 25.79
C PRO A 546 0.93 -20.42 25.31
N ASP A 547 1.17 -19.52 24.34
CA ASP A 547 0.12 -18.78 23.66
C ASP A 547 -0.43 -19.56 22.45
N LEU A 548 -1.46 -20.35 22.68
CA LEU A 548 -2.09 -21.16 21.64
C LEU A 548 -2.76 -20.32 20.53
N SER A 549 -3.17 -19.09 20.86
CA SER A 549 -3.74 -18.18 19.85
C SER A 549 -2.66 -17.70 18.89
N TRP A 550 -1.44 -17.46 19.41
CA TRP A 550 -0.27 -17.13 18.57
C TRP A 550 0.12 -18.31 17.70
N GLU A 551 0.14 -19.53 18.21
CA GLU A 551 0.43 -20.74 17.41
C GLU A 551 -0.58 -20.94 16.27
N LYS A 552 -1.89 -20.78 16.55
CA LYS A 552 -2.93 -20.82 15.52
C LYS A 552 -2.73 -19.73 14.45
N HIS A 553 -2.32 -18.55 14.87
CA HIS A 553 -2.01 -17.44 13.98
C HIS A 553 -0.85 -17.76 13.04
N LEU A 554 0.20 -18.40 13.54
CA LEU A 554 1.37 -18.81 12.75
C LEU A 554 1.10 -19.97 11.78
N ASN A 555 0.14 -20.83 12.09
CA ASN A 555 -0.19 -22.02 11.28
C ASN A 555 -0.90 -21.68 9.95
N HIS A 556 -1.08 -20.40 9.62
CA HIS A 556 -1.68 -20.00 8.36
C HIS A 556 -0.76 -20.29 7.18
N ARG A 557 -1.17 -21.20 6.30
CA ARG A 557 -0.40 -21.64 5.12
C ARG A 557 1.04 -22.09 5.44
N TRP A 558 1.28 -22.60 6.64
CA TRP A 558 2.56 -23.12 7.05
C TRP A 558 2.66 -24.61 6.75
N GLU A 559 3.52 -24.99 5.83
CA GLU A 559 3.70 -26.37 5.32
C GLU A 559 5.16 -26.79 5.49
N PRO A 560 5.61 -27.11 6.72
CA PRO A 560 7.01 -27.38 7.01
C PRO A 560 7.57 -28.56 6.23
N ASP A 561 6.81 -29.64 6.05
CA ASP A 561 7.28 -30.83 5.33
C ASP A 561 7.55 -30.51 3.86
N ALA A 562 6.65 -29.81 3.18
CA ALA A 562 6.83 -29.38 1.80
C ALA A 562 8.02 -28.39 1.66
N ILE A 563 8.22 -27.50 2.64
CA ILE A 563 9.37 -26.60 2.67
C ILE A 563 10.68 -27.41 2.78
N MET A 564 10.75 -28.40 3.66
CA MET A 564 11.93 -29.26 3.81
C MET A 564 12.20 -30.05 2.53
N GLU A 565 11.19 -30.65 1.89
CA GLU A 565 11.34 -31.37 0.62
C GLU A 565 11.99 -30.52 -0.48
N ILE A 566 11.64 -29.24 -0.57
CA ILE A 566 12.23 -28.33 -1.56
C ILE A 566 13.65 -27.93 -1.17
N LEU A 567 13.87 -27.60 0.11
CA LEU A 567 15.16 -27.08 0.55
C LEU A 567 16.23 -28.15 0.70
N ASP A 568 15.88 -29.39 0.95
CA ASP A 568 16.83 -30.52 0.99
C ASP A 568 17.49 -30.81 -0.38
N LEU A 569 16.89 -30.26 -1.46
CA LEU A 569 17.47 -30.32 -2.82
C LEU A 569 18.46 -29.17 -3.11
N VAL A 570 18.57 -28.20 -2.21
CA VAL A 570 19.39 -27.00 -2.43
C VAL A 570 20.81 -27.24 -1.94
N GLU A 571 21.78 -27.14 -2.85
CA GLU A 571 23.21 -27.30 -2.51
C GLU A 571 23.68 -26.22 -1.54
N GLY A 572 24.49 -26.61 -0.56
CA GLY A 572 25.10 -25.69 0.40
C GLY A 572 24.23 -25.32 1.59
N ILE A 573 23.06 -25.93 1.76
CA ILE A 573 22.29 -25.88 3.00
C ILE A 573 22.07 -27.31 3.53
N GLU A 574 22.18 -27.47 4.85
CA GLU A 574 22.03 -28.76 5.52
C GLU A 574 21.14 -28.60 6.76
N LEU A 575 20.17 -29.48 6.92
CA LEU A 575 19.26 -29.44 8.07
C LEU A 575 20.06 -29.55 9.39
N GLN A 576 19.79 -28.66 10.34
CA GLN A 576 20.44 -28.75 11.65
C GLN A 576 19.85 -29.89 12.48
N GLU A 577 20.69 -30.76 12.99
CA GLU A 577 20.31 -31.83 13.88
C GLU A 577 20.56 -31.46 15.35
N GLY A 578 19.83 -32.13 16.26
CA GLY A 578 20.01 -32.02 17.70
C GLY A 578 18.86 -31.37 18.46
N PRO A 579 18.85 -31.48 19.79
CA PRO A 579 17.78 -31.00 20.64
C PRO A 579 17.57 -29.49 20.53
N GLY A 580 16.34 -29.08 20.29
CA GLY A 580 15.94 -27.66 20.26
C GLY A 580 16.38 -26.89 19.01
N ARG A 581 16.97 -27.56 18.00
CA ARG A 581 17.33 -26.92 16.72
C ARG A 581 16.10 -26.71 15.86
N GLN A 582 15.22 -27.72 15.79
CA GLN A 582 13.97 -27.64 15.04
C GLN A 582 12.78 -27.29 15.93
N HIS A 583 11.75 -26.69 15.36
CA HIS A 583 10.49 -26.37 16.02
C HIS A 583 9.32 -26.45 15.03
N GLN A 584 8.11 -26.73 15.50
CA GLN A 584 6.93 -26.85 14.62
C GLN A 584 6.72 -25.62 13.71
N PHE A 585 7.21 -24.43 14.09
CA PHE A 585 7.14 -23.18 13.34
C PHE A 585 8.51 -22.61 13.02
N LYS A 586 9.57 -23.44 13.01
CA LYS A 586 10.90 -23.00 12.58
C LYS A 586 11.72 -24.19 12.08
N ILE A 587 12.23 -24.09 10.85
CA ILE A 587 13.14 -25.05 10.26
C ILE A 587 14.51 -24.39 10.17
N SER A 588 15.53 -25.00 10.73
CA SER A 588 16.88 -24.45 10.83
C SER A 588 17.87 -25.26 10.01
N TYR A 589 18.67 -24.56 9.21
CA TYR A 589 19.71 -25.12 8.36
C TYR A 589 21.08 -24.49 8.68
N ASN A 590 22.14 -25.24 8.46
CA ASN A 590 23.49 -24.71 8.28
C ASN A 590 23.59 -24.14 6.87
N TYR A 591 24.18 -22.96 6.72
CA TYR A 591 24.30 -22.28 5.43
C TYR A 591 25.76 -22.09 5.05
N GLN A 592 26.16 -22.61 3.90
CA GLN A 592 27.52 -22.51 3.38
C GLN A 592 27.62 -21.34 2.40
N LYS A 593 28.14 -20.22 2.90
CA LYS A 593 28.36 -19.01 2.09
C LYS A 593 29.25 -19.31 0.89
N GLY A 594 28.84 -18.86 -0.31
CA GLY A 594 29.58 -19.05 -1.56
C GLY A 594 29.24 -20.35 -2.31
N VAL A 595 28.53 -21.30 -1.68
CA VAL A 595 27.97 -22.49 -2.31
C VAL A 595 26.45 -22.37 -2.39
N ALA A 596 25.80 -22.12 -1.27
CA ALA A 596 24.35 -21.98 -1.21
C ALA A 596 23.87 -20.75 -1.98
N PRO A 597 22.67 -20.81 -2.60
CA PRO A 597 21.99 -19.65 -3.20
C PRO A 597 21.81 -18.54 -2.18
N ARG A 598 21.77 -17.30 -2.64
CA ARG A 598 21.52 -16.14 -1.77
C ARG A 598 20.13 -16.26 -1.11
N ARG A 599 19.99 -15.69 0.07
CA ARG A 599 18.72 -15.68 0.82
C ARG A 599 17.52 -15.32 -0.05
N ARG A 600 17.63 -14.31 -0.92
CA ARG A 600 16.56 -13.87 -1.84
C ARG A 600 16.18 -14.96 -2.85
N GLU A 601 17.13 -15.70 -3.32
CA GLU A 601 16.91 -16.79 -4.28
C GLU A 601 16.18 -17.95 -3.61
N ILE A 602 16.55 -18.28 -2.36
CA ILE A 602 15.84 -19.27 -1.55
C ILE A 602 14.41 -18.80 -1.25
N GLN A 603 14.23 -17.51 -0.89
CA GLN A 603 12.92 -16.93 -0.66
C GLN A 603 12.04 -17.00 -1.92
N LYS A 604 12.62 -16.71 -3.08
CA LYS A 604 11.94 -16.79 -4.37
C LYS A 604 11.56 -18.23 -4.71
N LEU A 605 12.48 -19.17 -4.52
CA LEU A 605 12.24 -20.61 -4.75
C LEU A 605 11.02 -21.12 -3.95
N LEU A 606 10.93 -20.78 -2.67
CA LEU A 606 9.77 -21.17 -1.85
C LEU A 606 8.47 -20.57 -2.38
N ARG A 607 8.48 -19.32 -2.81
CA ARG A 607 7.30 -18.64 -3.40
C ARG A 607 6.87 -19.28 -4.72
N GLU A 608 7.81 -19.62 -5.60
CA GLU A 608 7.54 -20.30 -6.87
C GLU A 608 6.81 -21.64 -6.64
N HIS A 609 7.05 -22.29 -5.49
CA HIS A 609 6.33 -23.50 -5.06
C HIS A 609 5.08 -23.20 -4.21
N GLN A 610 4.62 -21.94 -4.16
CA GLN A 610 3.46 -21.51 -3.37
C GLN A 610 3.59 -21.79 -1.86
N LEU A 611 4.82 -21.82 -1.34
CA LEU A 611 5.16 -22.04 0.06
C LEU A 611 5.54 -20.68 0.73
N PRO A 612 4.57 -19.92 1.24
CA PRO A 612 4.84 -18.63 1.84
C PRO A 612 5.54 -18.78 3.19
N ALA A 613 6.82 -18.47 3.21
CA ALA A 613 7.64 -18.51 4.42
C ALA A 613 8.61 -17.32 4.44
N LYS A 614 9.16 -17.01 5.61
CA LYS A 614 10.20 -16.01 5.79
C LYS A 614 11.55 -16.73 5.96
N VAL A 615 12.51 -16.40 5.13
CA VAL A 615 13.89 -16.91 5.22
C VAL A 615 14.73 -15.89 5.97
N VAL A 616 15.36 -16.30 7.06
CA VAL A 616 16.22 -15.46 7.91
C VAL A 616 17.63 -16.04 7.90
N LEU A 617 18.60 -15.28 7.42
CA LEU A 617 20.02 -15.66 7.49
C LEU A 617 20.65 -14.92 8.68
N SER A 618 21.28 -15.63 9.57
CA SER A 618 21.92 -15.09 10.77
C SER A 618 23.40 -15.49 10.82
N GLN A 619 24.28 -14.57 11.25
CA GLN A 619 25.70 -14.82 11.42
C GLN A 619 26.43 -15.34 10.15
N GLY A 620 25.83 -15.18 8.98
CA GLY A 620 26.37 -15.64 7.70
C GLY A 620 26.45 -17.16 7.52
N SER A 621 25.99 -17.97 8.50
CA SER A 621 26.10 -19.42 8.51
C SER A 621 24.85 -20.16 9.00
N LEU A 622 23.86 -19.47 9.51
CA LEU A 622 22.61 -20.04 10.03
C LEU A 622 21.42 -19.53 9.21
N LEU A 623 20.70 -20.44 8.60
CA LEU A 623 19.49 -20.12 7.82
C LEU A 623 18.29 -20.71 8.53
N ASP A 624 17.38 -19.86 8.94
CA ASP A 624 16.12 -20.22 9.56
C ASP A 624 14.95 -19.92 8.61
N VAL A 625 14.02 -20.84 8.50
CA VAL A 625 12.76 -20.66 7.77
C VAL A 625 11.62 -20.69 8.77
N VAL A 626 10.82 -19.64 8.78
CA VAL A 626 9.70 -19.46 9.73
C VAL A 626 8.44 -19.04 9.00
N PRO A 627 7.24 -19.23 9.58
CA PRO A 627 6.00 -18.71 9.01
C PRO A 627 6.11 -17.22 8.67
N LEU A 628 5.49 -16.79 7.59
CA LEU A 628 5.53 -15.41 7.12
C LEU A 628 5.06 -14.40 8.20
N ARG A 629 4.13 -14.83 9.06
CA ARG A 629 3.59 -14.06 10.18
C ARG A 629 4.47 -14.06 11.44
N SER A 630 5.54 -14.85 11.48
CA SER A 630 6.48 -14.89 12.58
C SER A 630 7.46 -13.71 12.53
N GLY A 631 8.05 -13.39 13.68
CA GLY A 631 9.08 -12.36 13.84
C GLY A 631 9.08 -11.81 15.25
N LYS A 632 10.28 -11.43 15.77
CA LYS A 632 10.41 -10.87 17.12
C LYS A 632 9.55 -9.60 17.27
N GLY A 633 9.62 -8.68 16.29
CA GLY A 633 8.86 -7.44 16.33
C GLY A 633 7.35 -7.65 16.27
N GLN A 634 6.87 -8.62 15.49
CA GLN A 634 5.45 -8.96 15.40
C GLN A 634 4.94 -9.60 16.70
N ALA A 635 5.71 -10.54 17.26
CA ALA A 635 5.36 -11.17 18.54
C ALA A 635 5.32 -10.16 19.69
N ILE A 636 6.26 -9.20 19.73
CA ILE A 636 6.26 -8.12 20.73
C ILE A 636 5.02 -7.22 20.56
N ARG A 637 4.67 -6.81 19.32
CA ARG A 637 3.45 -6.03 19.05
C ARG A 637 2.19 -6.75 19.50
N TYR A 638 2.10 -8.03 19.15
CA TYR A 638 0.99 -8.87 19.58
C TYR A 638 0.84 -8.91 21.10
N VAL A 639 1.92 -9.18 21.85
CA VAL A 639 1.91 -9.21 23.31
C VAL A 639 1.59 -7.84 23.91
N ALA A 640 2.24 -6.78 23.44
CA ALA A 640 2.01 -5.42 23.90
C ALA A 640 0.52 -5.03 23.74
N MET A 641 -0.07 -5.40 22.61
CA MET A 641 -1.47 -5.17 22.34
C MET A 641 -2.39 -5.97 23.26
N ARG A 642 -2.12 -7.26 23.48
CA ARG A 642 -2.88 -8.11 24.43
C ARG A 642 -2.81 -7.61 25.85
N TRP A 643 -1.66 -7.14 26.29
CA TRP A 643 -1.44 -6.63 27.65
C TRP A 643 -1.84 -5.17 27.82
N GLY A 644 -2.24 -4.50 26.75
CA GLY A 644 -2.61 -3.10 26.79
C GLY A 644 -1.43 -2.15 27.01
N ILE A 645 -0.20 -2.58 26.74
CA ILE A 645 1.01 -1.76 26.81
C ILE A 645 1.14 -0.94 25.55
N PRO A 646 1.22 0.41 25.63
CA PRO A 646 1.50 1.25 24.46
C PRO A 646 2.85 0.93 23.83
N ALA A 647 2.96 1.04 22.49
CA ALA A 647 4.21 0.75 21.80
C ALA A 647 5.39 1.64 22.25
N ASP A 648 5.13 2.89 22.62
CA ASP A 648 6.13 3.82 23.19
C ASP A 648 6.52 3.53 24.64
N LYS A 649 5.91 2.52 25.26
CA LYS A 649 6.28 1.95 26.56
C LYS A 649 6.89 0.55 26.46
N VAL A 650 7.32 0.17 25.25
CA VAL A 650 8.13 -1.02 24.99
C VAL A 650 9.55 -0.57 24.70
N LEU A 651 10.51 -1.13 25.41
CA LEU A 651 11.94 -0.91 25.15
C LEU A 651 12.56 -2.23 24.72
N PHE A 652 13.28 -2.21 23.60
CA PHE A 652 13.95 -3.38 23.05
C PHE A 652 15.46 -3.17 22.94
N TYR A 653 16.24 -4.11 23.48
CA TYR A 653 17.67 -4.13 23.35
C TYR A 653 18.10 -5.02 22.18
N ALA A 654 18.70 -4.42 21.16
CA ALA A 654 19.07 -5.06 19.91
C ALA A 654 20.57 -5.15 19.71
N ARG A 655 21.02 -6.26 19.09
CA ARG A 655 22.43 -6.49 18.76
C ARG A 655 22.63 -7.19 17.42
N ARG A 656 21.68 -7.95 16.94
CA ARG A 656 21.78 -8.80 15.74
C ARG A 656 20.80 -8.39 14.66
N GLY A 657 21.10 -8.73 13.40
CA GLY A 657 20.22 -8.44 12.26
C GLY A 657 18.79 -8.94 12.43
N SER A 658 18.60 -10.09 13.08
CA SER A 658 17.25 -10.63 13.42
C SER A 658 16.42 -9.74 14.35
N ASP A 659 17.01 -8.70 14.94
CA ASP A 659 16.32 -7.75 15.84
C ASP A 659 15.73 -6.55 15.11
N TYR A 660 16.02 -6.40 13.81
CA TYR A 660 15.64 -5.24 13.00
C TYR A 660 14.14 -4.87 13.11
N GLU A 661 13.25 -5.86 13.06
CA GLU A 661 11.81 -5.63 13.16
C GLU A 661 11.35 -4.97 14.48
N ALA A 662 12.10 -5.18 15.54
CA ALA A 662 11.83 -4.60 16.85
C ALA A 662 12.45 -3.18 17.03
N LEU A 663 13.25 -2.73 16.07
CA LEU A 663 13.81 -1.37 16.05
C LEU A 663 12.95 -0.37 15.30
N SER A 664 11.99 -0.85 14.53
CA SER A 664 11.10 -0.02 13.71
C SER A 664 9.81 0.34 14.47
N GLY A 665 9.16 1.42 14.04
CA GLY A 665 7.87 1.86 14.59
C GLY A 665 7.99 2.77 15.81
N GLN A 666 7.13 2.54 16.81
CA GLN A 666 7.04 3.37 18.02
C GLN A 666 7.77 2.78 19.24
N PHE A 667 8.39 1.64 19.11
CA PHE A 667 9.21 1.08 20.19
C PHE A 667 10.38 1.99 20.53
N LEU A 668 10.77 2.00 21.80
CA LEU A 668 12.05 2.52 22.22
C LEU A 668 13.10 1.43 22.03
N ALA A 669 14.24 1.78 21.47
CA ALA A 669 15.27 0.80 21.17
C ALA A 669 16.63 1.24 21.71
N VAL A 670 17.43 0.26 22.11
CA VAL A 670 18.82 0.44 22.51
C VAL A 670 19.67 -0.45 21.63
N LEU A 671 20.66 0.13 20.95
CA LEU A 671 21.71 -0.60 20.25
C LEU A 671 22.95 -0.66 21.13
N GLY A 672 23.43 -1.86 21.45
CA GLY A 672 24.71 -2.04 22.13
C GLY A 672 25.88 -1.56 21.29
N SER A 673 26.99 -1.13 21.91
CA SER A 673 28.19 -0.68 21.18
C SER A 673 28.79 -1.78 20.30
N ASP A 674 28.47 -3.03 20.58
CA ASP A 674 28.90 -4.27 19.93
C ASP A 674 27.86 -4.85 18.96
N HIS A 675 26.91 -4.02 18.48
CA HIS A 675 25.91 -4.44 17.52
C HIS A 675 26.52 -4.85 16.18
N SER A 676 25.85 -5.79 15.50
CA SER A 676 26.29 -6.28 14.19
C SER A 676 26.20 -5.19 13.10
N LEU A 677 27.06 -5.29 12.08
CA LEU A 677 27.08 -4.38 10.93
C LEU A 677 25.73 -4.31 10.21
N GLU A 678 24.93 -5.37 10.28
CA GLU A 678 23.59 -5.46 9.70
C GLU A 678 22.64 -4.39 10.25
N LEU A 679 22.83 -3.96 11.48
CA LEU A 679 22.03 -2.92 12.13
C LEU A 679 22.57 -1.49 11.93
N LYS A 680 23.67 -1.31 11.19
CA LYS A 680 24.28 0.01 11.00
C LYS A 680 23.29 1.04 10.40
N SER A 681 22.40 0.62 9.53
CA SER A 681 21.39 1.50 8.92
C SER A 681 20.30 1.97 9.91
N THR A 682 20.15 1.29 11.05
CA THR A 682 19.15 1.62 12.07
C THR A 682 19.60 2.67 13.05
N THR A 683 20.92 2.99 13.08
CA THR A 683 21.50 3.97 14.03
C THR A 683 20.93 5.39 13.86
N SER A 684 20.39 5.72 12.69
CA SER A 684 19.74 7.00 12.39
C SER A 684 18.23 7.01 12.62
N LEU A 685 17.63 5.87 13.01
CA LEU A 685 16.21 5.81 13.28
C LEU A 685 15.86 6.62 14.54
N PRO A 686 14.73 7.34 14.55
CA PRO A 686 14.23 7.96 15.76
C PRO A 686 13.92 6.89 16.82
N ARG A 687 14.12 7.23 18.10
CA ARG A 687 13.92 6.34 19.25
C ARG A 687 14.93 5.21 19.38
N VAL A 688 16.05 5.24 18.66
CA VAL A 688 17.18 4.31 18.82
C VAL A 688 18.29 5.02 19.58
N PHE A 689 18.55 4.57 20.79
CA PHE A 689 19.67 5.03 21.63
C PHE A 689 20.91 4.15 21.35
N LEU A 690 22.01 4.78 21.02
CA LEU A 690 23.30 4.11 20.84
C LEU A 690 24.02 4.05 22.19
N ALA A 691 24.06 2.88 22.81
CA ALA A 691 24.79 2.68 24.06
C ALA A 691 26.28 2.75 23.81
N SER A 692 27.02 3.35 24.74
CA SER A 692 28.49 3.39 24.73
C SER A 692 29.11 2.09 25.23
N LYS A 693 28.32 1.27 25.95
CA LYS A 693 28.71 0.01 26.56
C LYS A 693 28.16 -1.19 25.77
N PRO A 694 28.88 -2.31 25.76
CA PRO A 694 28.37 -3.56 25.19
C PRO A 694 27.46 -4.32 26.16
N ASN A 695 26.81 -5.38 25.67
CA ASN A 695 26.13 -6.38 26.47
C ASN A 695 25.03 -5.79 27.41
N PHE A 696 24.78 -6.41 28.56
CA PHE A 696 23.81 -5.94 29.54
C PHE A 696 24.15 -4.56 30.12
N ALA A 697 25.41 -4.16 30.15
CA ALA A 697 25.82 -2.82 30.53
C ALA A 697 25.21 -1.76 29.55
N GLY A 698 25.18 -2.07 28.25
CA GLY A 698 24.49 -1.21 27.27
C GLY A 698 22.98 -1.17 27.44
N LEU A 699 22.35 -2.28 27.77
CA LEU A 699 20.92 -2.30 28.10
C LEU A 699 20.61 -1.41 29.31
N VAL A 700 21.36 -1.55 30.39
CA VAL A 700 21.21 -0.74 31.60
C VAL A 700 21.42 0.75 31.32
N GLU A 701 22.45 1.08 30.53
CA GLU A 701 22.69 2.45 30.05
C GLU A 701 21.48 3.00 29.31
N GLY A 702 20.88 2.21 28.42
CA GLY A 702 19.68 2.60 27.68
C GLY A 702 18.44 2.76 28.56
N ILE A 703 18.19 1.85 29.50
CA ILE A 703 17.09 1.96 30.47
C ILE A 703 17.20 3.28 31.25
N ASN A 704 18.41 3.62 31.70
CA ASN A 704 18.68 4.86 32.45
C ASN A 704 18.53 6.10 31.54
N ALA A 705 19.05 6.05 30.28
CA ALA A 705 18.95 7.15 29.34
C ALA A 705 17.50 7.49 28.99
N TYR A 706 16.63 6.49 28.83
CA TYR A 706 15.21 6.67 28.62
C TYR A 706 14.42 6.97 29.89
N GLN A 707 15.05 6.92 31.07
CA GLN A 707 14.37 6.99 32.39
C GLN A 707 13.20 5.98 32.48
N PHE A 708 13.43 4.79 31.94
CA PHE A 708 12.38 3.81 31.64
C PHE A 708 11.73 3.24 32.90
N GLY A 709 12.38 3.28 34.05
CA GLY A 709 11.82 2.92 35.37
C GLY A 709 10.84 3.96 35.93
N GLY A 710 10.82 5.18 35.41
CA GLY A 710 10.03 6.31 35.94
C GLY A 710 9.22 7.03 34.86
N GLY A 711 9.43 8.32 34.72
CA GLY A 711 8.83 9.13 33.66
C GLY A 711 9.60 9.00 32.36
N ILE A 712 9.17 8.15 31.43
CA ILE A 712 9.86 7.86 30.18
C ILE A 712 10.14 9.14 29.38
N LYS A 713 11.40 9.34 29.01
CA LYS A 713 11.87 10.48 28.23
C LYS A 713 12.80 10.01 27.13
N VAL A 714 12.47 10.36 25.89
CA VAL A 714 13.38 10.10 24.75
C VAL A 714 14.56 11.08 24.82
N PRO A 715 15.82 10.62 25.01
CA PRO A 715 16.97 11.50 25.08
C PRO A 715 17.25 12.15 23.71
N ALA A 716 17.90 13.32 23.72
CA ALA A 716 18.21 14.06 22.49
C ALA A 716 18.99 13.21 21.46
N SER A 717 19.92 12.37 21.94
CA SER A 717 20.70 11.43 21.12
C SER A 717 19.85 10.37 20.42
N ALA A 718 18.64 10.08 20.90
CA ALA A 718 17.69 9.11 20.34
C ALA A 718 16.49 9.78 19.63
N GLN A 719 16.52 11.11 19.46
CA GLN A 719 15.46 11.81 18.71
C GLN A 719 15.60 11.66 17.19
N GLY A 720 16.73 11.10 16.74
CA GLY A 720 17.10 11.04 15.33
C GLY A 720 17.61 12.39 14.80
N LEU A 721 18.13 12.42 13.60
CA LEU A 721 18.30 13.67 12.86
C LEU A 721 16.93 14.32 12.74
N ASP A 722 16.83 15.64 12.98
CA ASP A 722 15.57 16.37 12.85
C ASP A 722 14.93 16.00 11.51
N PRO A 723 13.80 15.27 11.53
CA PRO A 723 13.24 14.73 10.29
C PRO A 723 12.78 15.83 9.34
N ASP A 724 12.64 17.08 9.81
CA ASP A 724 12.28 18.23 9.00
C ASP A 724 13.50 18.87 8.28
N HIS A 725 14.75 18.47 8.65
CA HIS A 725 16.00 18.99 8.08
C HIS A 725 16.90 17.90 7.41
N ALA A 726 16.47 16.65 7.38
CA ALA A 726 17.19 15.61 6.65
C ALA A 726 17.13 15.89 5.14
N ASP A 727 18.27 16.22 4.55
CA ASP A 727 18.43 16.48 3.12
C ASP A 727 17.88 15.33 2.28
N GLU A 728 17.20 15.65 1.16
CA GLU A 728 16.66 14.69 0.18
C GLU A 728 17.71 13.69 -0.34
N LYS A 729 19.00 13.95 -0.15
CA LYS A 729 20.10 13.05 -0.54
C LYS A 729 20.23 11.82 0.34
N GLU A 730 19.85 11.85 1.62
CA GLU A 730 19.85 10.68 2.51
C GLU A 730 18.57 9.84 2.39
N ALA A 731 17.50 10.39 1.86
CA ALA A 731 16.23 9.66 1.63
C ALA A 731 16.35 8.54 0.56
N VAL A 732 17.44 8.50 -0.19
CA VAL A 732 17.74 7.46 -1.19
C VAL A 732 18.28 6.17 -0.56
N LEU A 733 18.68 6.24 0.71
CA LEU A 733 19.16 5.10 1.51
C LEU A 733 18.08 4.67 2.53
N ALA A 734 16.82 4.46 2.10
CA ALA A 734 15.94 3.61 2.88
C ALA A 734 16.60 2.21 2.89
N PRO A 735 16.87 1.62 4.08
CA PRO A 735 17.27 0.23 4.11
C PRO A 735 16.19 -0.55 3.34
N ASP A 736 16.63 -1.47 2.48
CA ASP A 736 15.75 -2.47 1.93
C ASP A 736 14.89 -2.98 3.09
N MET A 737 13.59 -3.23 2.89
CA MET A 737 12.75 -3.93 3.88
C MET A 737 13.29 -5.36 4.15
N GLU A 738 14.36 -5.68 3.55
CA GLU A 738 15.20 -6.81 3.86
C GLU A 738 15.93 -6.53 5.16
N VAL A 739 15.81 -7.46 6.07
CA VAL A 739 16.79 -7.61 7.12
C VAL A 739 18.15 -7.61 6.41
N HIS A 740 18.85 -6.49 6.44
CA HIS A 740 20.17 -6.38 5.85
C HIS A 740 21.11 -7.30 6.61
N VAL A 741 21.13 -8.54 6.16
CA VAL A 741 22.34 -9.31 6.23
C VAL A 741 23.13 -8.86 5.00
N SER A 742 24.14 -8.04 5.17
CA SER A 742 25.05 -7.69 4.09
C SER A 742 25.52 -8.98 3.45
N ASP A 743 25.12 -9.22 2.18
CA ASP A 743 25.94 -10.04 1.32
C ASP A 743 27.24 -9.28 1.17
N GLY A 744 28.16 -9.45 2.13
CA GLY A 744 29.52 -8.95 1.99
C GLY A 744 30.13 -9.60 0.76
N ASP A 745 30.71 -8.78 -0.12
CA ASP A 745 31.54 -9.21 -1.24
C ASP A 745 32.57 -10.27 -0.84
#